data_1cf03a4850a5b88a38e2bd1cb35f3c21
#
_entry.id   1cf03a4850a5b88a38e2bd1cb35f3c21
#
_cell.length_a   1.000
_cell.length_b   1.000
_cell.length_c   1.000
_cell.angle_alpha   90.00
_cell.angle_beta   90.00
_cell.angle_gamma   90.00
#
_symmetry.space_group_name_H-M   'P 1'
#
loop_
_entity.id
_entity.type
_entity.pdbx_description
1 polymer ?
#
loop_
_entity_poly.entity_id
_entity_poly.type
_entity_poly.pdbx_seq_one_letter_code
_entity_poly.pdbx_strand_id
1 'polypeptide(L)'
;MKSNLLTAACVVATVFALNCSGTVDKEAGVNSDNVLLADWSGPYGGTPAFDKMDLAALQPAFEQAMADHLAQIDEIANNQDAPTFENTIVAMERVGRPLGRLFSYYGIWSGNVSTPEFREIQGELAPKISEFNTKITQNEALFTRVRTVYEGEEMAALRPDQQRLTLLAYEGFARNGATLEGADKDRYAAINKRLAGLHTTYANNVLADEEGYVLYISDDQLSGLPDSFVQAAAVAATERDHDGQYAVTNTRSSMDPFLTYSDERELREKVWRTYYSRGDNGDDKDNNALIAEILNLRHERVKLLGYPNYAAWRLENRMAKKPENALELMEAVWPAAIARVHQEVADMQAVADAAGAGIKIEPWDYRYYMEKVRKERYDLDSNEVKQYLQLDKLREAMFYVAGRLFQFEFKALEAGTVPVFHEDVNVWEVVDKNSGDHIGLWYLDPYARTGKRSGAWATSYRSHETFDGKKTVLSSNNSNFIKGAPGAPVLVSWDDARTFFHEFGHALHSLSSNVEYPTLNGGVRDYTEFQSQLLERWLTTDEVIDNYLVHHETGEPIPADLVAKINNAATFNQGFATTEYLASALLDMRYHSIDPAGLDADAFEREALAKLDMPGEIVMRHRSPHFGHIFSGEGYAAAYYGYMWAEVLTSDAAEAFAEAPGGYYDEALAKKLVDNLFAVRNAIDPAEAYRAFRGRDAEIGALMRDRGFPVPN
;
A
#
# COMPACT_ATOMS: atom_id res chain seq x y z
N MET A 1 -12.50 -19.63 11.00
CA MET A 1 -12.19 -18.40 11.77
C MET A 1 -12.12 -17.24 10.80
N LYS A 2 -12.88 -16.21 11.06
CA LYS A 2 -13.23 -15.16 10.09
C LYS A 2 -12.06 -14.21 9.84
N SER A 3 -11.41 -14.31 8.70
CA SER A 3 -10.52 -13.26 8.18
C SER A 3 -11.41 -12.22 7.52
N ASN A 4 -11.70 -11.14 8.22
CA ASN A 4 -12.53 -10.07 7.67
C ASN A 4 -11.69 -8.99 7.00
N LEU A 5 -11.99 -8.83 5.78
CA LEU A 5 -11.88 -7.63 4.96
C LEU A 5 -12.05 -6.33 5.75
N LEU A 6 -11.01 -5.54 5.75
CA LEU A 6 -11.09 -4.12 6.05
C LEU A 6 -10.14 -3.34 5.14
N THR A 7 -10.47 -3.34 3.84
CA THR A 7 -9.82 -2.46 2.87
C THR A 7 -10.52 -1.09 2.80
N ALA A 8 -11.63 -0.91 3.48
CA ALA A 8 -12.43 0.30 3.36
C ALA A 8 -12.01 1.48 4.25
N ALA A 9 -11.28 1.24 5.34
CA ALA A 9 -11.02 2.28 6.32
C ALA A 9 -9.75 3.12 6.09
N CYS A 10 -8.82 2.69 5.24
CA CYS A 10 -7.55 3.41 5.06
C CYS A 10 -7.58 4.56 4.04
N VAL A 11 -8.68 4.79 3.35
CA VAL A 11 -8.71 5.75 2.22
C VAL A 11 -9.12 7.17 2.64
N VAL A 12 -9.80 7.32 3.77
CA VAL A 12 -10.29 8.64 4.21
C VAL A 12 -9.28 9.37 5.11
N ALA A 13 -8.30 8.68 5.66
CA ALA A 13 -7.33 9.26 6.60
C ALA A 13 -6.27 10.19 5.97
N THR A 14 -6.27 10.38 4.65
CA THR A 14 -5.23 11.18 3.98
C THR A 14 -5.58 12.66 3.84
N VAL A 15 -6.73 13.11 4.30
CA VAL A 15 -7.10 14.50 4.05
C VAL A 15 -6.72 15.44 5.19
N PHE A 16 -6.68 15.01 6.45
CA PHE A 16 -6.28 15.90 7.56
C PHE A 16 -5.81 15.10 8.79
N ALA A 17 -4.56 14.68 8.84
CA ALA A 17 -3.86 14.46 10.10
C ALA A 17 -3.16 15.77 10.46
N LEU A 18 -3.86 16.66 11.11
CA LEU A 18 -3.40 17.99 11.50
C LEU A 18 -3.00 18.00 12.97
N ASN A 19 -1.83 18.45 13.25
CA ASN A 19 -1.21 18.52 14.57
C ASN A 19 -0.79 19.95 14.99
N CYS A 20 -1.01 20.38 16.24
CA CYS A 20 -0.60 21.68 16.81
C CYS A 20 -0.06 21.74 18.22
N SER A 21 0.77 22.66 18.52
CA SER A 21 0.98 23.26 19.84
C SER A 21 1.32 24.74 19.74
N GLY A 22 0.53 25.55 20.39
CA GLY A 22 0.81 26.96 20.65
C GLY A 22 -0.03 27.41 21.81
N THR A 23 0.56 28.06 22.78
CA THR A 23 -0.04 28.52 24.02
C THR A 23 -1.19 29.47 23.76
N VAL A 24 -2.42 28.98 23.94
CA VAL A 24 -3.57 29.80 24.25
C VAL A 24 -4.14 29.30 25.56
N ASP A 25 -4.02 30.10 26.60
CA ASP A 25 -4.70 29.86 27.86
C ASP A 25 -6.21 29.85 27.66
N LYS A 26 -6.81 28.69 27.78
CA LYS A 26 -8.05 28.30 28.41
C LYS A 26 -8.54 26.97 27.85
N GLU A 27 -8.28 25.92 28.60
CA GLU A 27 -8.87 24.60 28.44
C GLU A 27 -10.40 24.69 28.59
N ALA A 28 -11.14 24.46 27.51
CA ALA A 28 -12.50 23.95 27.61
C ALA A 28 -12.38 22.47 27.93
N GLY A 29 -12.88 22.05 29.08
CA GLY A 29 -12.73 20.79 29.77
C GLY A 29 -12.64 19.54 28.92
N VAL A 30 -11.42 19.14 28.55
CA VAL A 30 -11.07 17.79 28.19
C VAL A 30 -11.30 16.92 29.43
N ASN A 31 -12.04 15.84 29.31
CA ASN A 31 -12.14 14.84 30.36
C ASN A 31 -10.71 14.28 30.59
N SER A 32 -10.00 14.86 31.57
CA SER A 32 -8.56 14.65 31.80
C SER A 32 -8.18 13.23 32.17
N ASP A 33 -9.16 12.33 32.30
CA ASP A 33 -8.98 10.98 32.79
C ASP A 33 -8.83 9.93 31.66
N ASN A 34 -9.11 10.27 30.38
CA ASN A 34 -8.95 9.33 29.28
C ASN A 34 -7.52 9.38 28.74
N VAL A 35 -6.73 8.34 29.02
CA VAL A 35 -5.32 8.23 28.61
C VAL A 35 -5.11 8.33 27.10
N LEU A 36 -6.09 7.95 26.27
CA LEU A 36 -6.01 8.01 24.82
C LEU A 36 -6.08 9.45 24.26
N LEU A 37 -6.64 10.38 25.03
CA LEU A 37 -6.71 11.81 24.67
C LEU A 37 -5.50 12.60 25.20
N ALA A 38 -4.83 12.07 26.22
CA ALA A 38 -3.72 12.77 26.87
C ALA A 38 -2.57 13.08 25.89
N ASP A 39 -1.84 14.14 26.15
CA ASP A 39 -0.61 14.41 25.42
C ASP A 39 0.42 13.31 25.69
N TRP A 40 1.12 12.93 24.63
CA TRP A 40 2.18 11.94 24.76
C TRP A 40 3.33 12.50 25.57
N SER A 41 3.75 11.74 26.56
CA SER A 41 4.78 12.13 27.53
C SER A 41 5.96 11.14 27.50
N GLY A 42 7.01 11.48 28.24
CA GLY A 42 8.22 10.65 28.34
C GLY A 42 9.36 11.13 27.43
N PRO A 43 10.35 10.27 27.16
CA PRO A 43 11.52 10.61 26.35
C PRO A 43 11.13 10.88 24.88
N TYR A 44 12.08 11.39 24.10
CA TYR A 44 11.97 11.61 22.66
C TYR A 44 10.82 12.56 22.24
N GLY A 45 10.49 13.54 23.10
CA GLY A 45 9.38 14.46 22.85
C GLY A 45 7.98 13.85 23.05
N GLY A 46 7.90 12.76 23.82
CA GLY A 46 6.71 11.99 24.10
C GLY A 46 6.47 10.84 23.11
N THR A 47 5.96 9.73 23.64
CA THR A 47 5.60 8.53 22.88
C THR A 47 4.19 8.06 23.21
N PRO A 48 3.48 7.35 22.29
CA PRO A 48 2.16 6.81 22.58
C PRO A 48 2.17 5.90 23.81
N ALA A 49 1.16 6.00 24.67
CA ALA A 49 1.00 5.16 25.85
C ALA A 49 0.42 3.77 25.45
N PHE A 50 1.14 3.03 24.60
CA PHE A 50 0.68 1.75 24.07
C PHE A 50 0.48 0.68 25.13
N ASP A 51 1.16 0.78 26.26
CA ASP A 51 1.00 -0.09 27.45
C ASP A 51 -0.29 0.19 28.24
N LYS A 52 -1.01 1.28 27.93
CA LYS A 52 -2.23 1.71 28.61
C LYS A 52 -3.45 1.78 27.69
N MET A 53 -3.40 1.09 26.57
CA MET A 53 -4.51 1.04 25.62
C MET A 53 -5.71 0.31 26.26
N ASP A 54 -6.81 1.05 26.47
CA ASP A 54 -8.09 0.53 26.96
C ASP A 54 -9.14 0.66 25.86
N LEU A 55 -9.64 -0.48 25.38
CA LEU A 55 -10.62 -0.53 24.30
C LEU A 55 -11.95 0.12 24.67
N ALA A 56 -12.37 0.02 25.94
CA ALA A 56 -13.60 0.64 26.42
C ALA A 56 -13.54 2.16 26.39
N ALA A 57 -12.34 2.73 26.45
CA ALA A 57 -12.11 4.18 26.38
C ALA A 57 -12.10 4.73 24.93
N LEU A 58 -12.03 3.87 23.90
CA LEU A 58 -11.78 4.27 22.51
C LEU A 58 -12.95 5.05 21.92
N GLN A 59 -14.17 4.52 21.97
CA GLN A 59 -15.34 5.17 21.36
C GLN A 59 -15.67 6.50 22.03
N PRO A 60 -15.72 6.61 23.38
CA PRO A 60 -15.90 7.90 24.03
C PRO A 60 -14.82 8.92 23.69
N ALA A 61 -13.55 8.48 23.55
CA ALA A 61 -12.45 9.35 23.15
C ALA A 61 -12.65 9.91 21.74
N PHE A 62 -13.06 9.07 20.78
CA PHE A 62 -13.36 9.53 19.41
C PHE A 62 -14.51 10.53 19.38
N GLU A 63 -15.60 10.26 20.09
CA GLU A 63 -16.77 11.16 20.15
C GLU A 63 -16.37 12.52 20.72
N GLN A 64 -15.59 12.55 21.79
CA GLN A 64 -15.08 13.79 22.39
C GLN A 64 -14.13 14.51 21.44
N ALA A 65 -13.09 13.84 20.91
CA ALA A 65 -12.09 14.47 20.06
C ALA A 65 -12.68 15.01 18.74
N MET A 66 -13.67 14.32 18.16
CA MET A 66 -14.39 14.81 16.98
C MET A 66 -15.23 16.06 17.30
N ALA A 67 -15.90 16.09 18.47
CA ALA A 67 -16.67 17.26 18.90
C ALA A 67 -15.78 18.48 19.14
N ASP A 68 -14.66 18.28 19.84
CA ASP A 68 -13.68 19.33 20.11
C ASP A 68 -13.05 19.87 18.82
N HIS A 69 -12.71 18.97 17.90
CA HIS A 69 -12.16 19.38 16.61
C HIS A 69 -13.17 20.18 15.77
N LEU A 70 -14.46 19.79 15.73
CA LEU A 70 -15.50 20.57 15.06
C LEU A 70 -15.66 21.96 15.68
N ALA A 71 -15.60 22.08 17.00
CA ALA A 71 -15.64 23.37 17.69
C ALA A 71 -14.45 24.26 17.28
N GLN A 72 -13.23 23.70 17.20
CA GLN A 72 -12.04 24.43 16.73
C GLN A 72 -12.19 24.86 15.26
N ILE A 73 -12.75 24.01 14.42
CA ILE A 73 -13.06 24.34 13.00
C ILE A 73 -14.08 25.48 12.93
N ASP A 74 -15.10 25.46 13.77
CA ASP A 74 -16.11 26.51 13.82
C ASP A 74 -15.53 27.87 14.30
N GLU A 75 -14.56 27.87 15.21
CA GLU A 75 -13.82 29.07 15.61
C GLU A 75 -13.05 29.68 14.42
N ILE A 76 -12.36 28.84 13.61
CA ILE A 76 -11.68 29.31 12.41
C ILE A 76 -12.68 29.84 11.38
N ALA A 77 -13.75 29.09 11.12
CA ALA A 77 -14.76 29.42 10.12
C ALA A 77 -15.46 30.74 10.43
N ASN A 78 -15.72 31.00 11.71
CA ASN A 78 -16.46 32.20 12.19
C ASN A 78 -15.55 33.36 12.65
N ASN A 79 -14.23 33.26 12.42
CA ASN A 79 -13.32 34.36 12.74
C ASN A 79 -13.69 35.61 11.95
N GLN A 80 -13.87 36.74 12.66
CA GLN A 80 -14.32 38.01 12.07
C GLN A 80 -13.20 38.77 11.35
N ASP A 81 -11.95 38.41 11.59
CA ASP A 81 -10.80 39.00 10.88
C ASP A 81 -10.75 38.52 9.43
N ALA A 82 -10.25 39.38 8.55
CA ALA A 82 -10.04 39.01 7.16
C ALA A 82 -9.20 37.72 7.06
N PRO A 83 -9.57 36.77 6.16
CA PRO A 83 -8.82 35.55 5.98
C PRO A 83 -7.38 35.81 5.56
N THR A 84 -6.43 35.19 6.26
CA THR A 84 -5.00 35.20 5.95
C THR A 84 -4.45 33.79 5.98
N PHE A 85 -3.27 33.58 5.43
CA PHE A 85 -2.55 32.31 5.54
C PHE A 85 -2.45 31.85 7.00
N GLU A 86 -2.07 32.74 7.93
CA GLU A 86 -1.87 32.42 9.34
C GLU A 86 -3.19 32.09 10.05
N ASN A 87 -4.23 32.95 9.92
CA ASN A 87 -5.48 32.77 10.67
C ASN A 87 -6.48 31.79 10.02
N THR A 88 -6.09 31.18 8.90
CA THR A 88 -6.93 30.21 8.18
C THR A 88 -6.16 28.92 7.92
N ILE A 89 -5.10 28.94 7.09
CA ILE A 89 -4.38 27.73 6.67
C ILE A 89 -3.55 27.18 7.84
N VAL A 90 -2.72 28.00 8.49
CA VAL A 90 -1.92 27.58 9.65
C VAL A 90 -2.81 27.27 10.86
N ALA A 91 -3.90 28.00 11.02
CA ALA A 91 -4.88 27.68 12.06
C ALA A 91 -5.47 26.27 11.87
N MET A 92 -5.75 25.85 10.63
CA MET A 92 -6.17 24.47 10.31
C MET A 92 -5.07 23.45 10.61
N GLU A 93 -3.80 23.77 10.41
CA GLU A 93 -2.67 22.90 10.81
C GLU A 93 -2.61 22.71 12.34
N ARG A 94 -3.18 23.58 13.13
CA ARG A 94 -3.18 23.57 14.60
C ARG A 94 -4.30 22.75 15.24
N VAL A 95 -5.38 22.48 14.60
CA VAL A 95 -6.55 21.84 15.20
C VAL A 95 -6.54 20.31 15.10
N GLY A 96 -7.30 19.62 15.93
CA GLY A 96 -7.54 18.18 15.82
C GLY A 96 -6.42 17.25 16.32
N ARG A 97 -5.43 17.74 17.06
CA ARG A 97 -4.30 16.90 17.54
C ARG A 97 -4.70 15.71 18.41
N PRO A 98 -5.63 15.83 19.35
CA PRO A 98 -6.08 14.67 20.11
C PRO A 98 -6.67 13.58 19.20
N LEU A 99 -7.43 13.96 18.17
CA LEU A 99 -7.98 13.03 17.21
C LEU A 99 -6.88 12.33 16.37
N GLY A 100 -5.83 13.06 15.95
CA GLY A 100 -4.66 12.49 15.28
C GLY A 100 -3.96 11.43 16.13
N ARG A 101 -3.77 11.69 17.44
CA ARG A 101 -3.21 10.70 18.38
C ARG A 101 -4.11 9.46 18.53
N LEU A 102 -5.43 9.65 18.59
CA LEU A 102 -6.38 8.55 18.64
C LEU A 102 -6.29 7.61 17.44
N PHE A 103 -6.09 8.16 16.23
CA PHE A 103 -5.91 7.33 15.04
C PHE A 103 -4.66 6.47 15.12
N SER A 104 -3.61 6.83 15.85
CA SER A 104 -2.46 5.96 16.08
C SER A 104 -2.87 4.73 16.92
N TYR A 105 -3.60 4.90 18.02
CA TYR A 105 -4.11 3.77 18.81
C TYR A 105 -5.13 2.92 18.03
N TYR A 106 -6.06 3.57 17.32
CA TYR A 106 -7.01 2.89 16.45
C TYR A 106 -6.30 2.05 15.38
N GLY A 107 -5.21 2.56 14.79
CA GLY A 107 -4.38 1.87 13.82
C GLY A 107 -3.75 0.60 14.39
N ILE A 108 -3.30 0.63 15.65
CA ILE A 108 -2.75 -0.54 16.35
C ILE A 108 -3.85 -1.60 16.56
N TRP A 109 -5.02 -1.23 17.06
CA TRP A 109 -6.13 -2.19 17.19
C TRP A 109 -6.59 -2.73 15.84
N SER A 110 -6.61 -1.89 14.81
CA SER A 110 -7.04 -2.31 13.46
C SER A 110 -6.04 -3.22 12.74
N GLY A 111 -4.74 -2.97 12.91
CA GLY A 111 -3.69 -3.64 12.16
C GLY A 111 -2.92 -4.71 12.93
N ASN A 112 -2.69 -4.51 14.24
CA ASN A 112 -1.71 -5.27 14.99
C ASN A 112 -2.31 -6.18 16.06
N VAL A 113 -3.42 -5.76 16.70
CA VAL A 113 -4.03 -6.49 17.86
C VAL A 113 -5.56 -6.47 17.80
N SER A 114 -6.13 -6.75 16.63
CA SER A 114 -7.58 -6.74 16.42
C SER A 114 -8.28 -7.84 17.21
N THR A 115 -9.40 -7.48 17.87
CA THR A 115 -10.30 -8.41 18.57
C THR A 115 -11.72 -8.32 18.01
N PRO A 116 -12.59 -9.30 18.25
CA PRO A 116 -14.00 -9.21 17.89
C PRO A 116 -14.67 -7.95 18.44
N GLU A 117 -14.40 -7.60 19.69
CA GLU A 117 -14.95 -6.42 20.37
C GLU A 117 -14.49 -5.12 19.69
N PHE A 118 -13.21 -5.05 19.31
CA PHE A 118 -12.74 -3.88 18.55
C PHE A 118 -13.47 -3.76 17.20
N ARG A 119 -13.71 -4.86 16.49
CA ARG A 119 -14.41 -4.83 15.20
C ARG A 119 -15.86 -4.35 15.32
N GLU A 120 -16.54 -4.62 16.43
CA GLU A 120 -17.86 -4.06 16.73
C GLU A 120 -17.77 -2.54 16.88
N ILE A 121 -16.86 -2.05 17.74
CA ILE A 121 -16.62 -0.60 17.93
C ILE A 121 -16.21 0.07 16.61
N GLN A 122 -15.37 -0.58 15.81
CA GLN A 122 -14.95 -0.09 14.51
C GLN A 122 -16.14 0.11 13.56
N GLY A 123 -17.07 -0.84 13.55
CA GLY A 123 -18.30 -0.75 12.76
C GLY A 123 -19.20 0.43 13.16
N GLU A 124 -19.24 0.75 14.46
CA GLU A 124 -20.00 1.88 14.97
C GLU A 124 -19.31 3.24 14.73
N LEU A 125 -17.97 3.27 14.81
CA LEU A 125 -17.18 4.50 14.61
C LEU A 125 -17.11 4.91 13.13
N ALA A 126 -17.05 3.99 12.21
CA ALA A 126 -16.83 4.30 10.79
C ALA A 126 -17.86 5.28 10.21
N PRO A 127 -19.19 5.13 10.40
CA PRO A 127 -20.15 6.11 9.93
C PRO A 127 -20.05 7.47 10.65
N LYS A 128 -19.67 7.49 11.94
CA LYS A 128 -19.49 8.73 12.71
C LYS A 128 -18.29 9.52 12.21
N ILE A 129 -17.17 8.84 11.92
CA ILE A 129 -15.98 9.44 11.32
C ILE A 129 -16.29 10.00 9.93
N SER A 130 -17.06 9.27 9.11
CA SER A 130 -17.48 9.73 7.79
C SER A 130 -18.36 11.00 7.87
N GLU A 131 -19.31 11.04 8.81
CA GLU A 131 -20.15 12.22 9.05
C GLU A 131 -19.30 13.41 9.53
N PHE A 132 -18.38 13.18 10.46
CA PHE A 132 -17.45 14.18 10.96
C PHE A 132 -16.64 14.82 9.81
N ASN A 133 -16.03 14.01 8.95
CA ASN A 133 -15.28 14.50 7.80
C ASN A 133 -16.17 15.31 6.82
N THR A 134 -17.41 14.86 6.61
CA THR A 134 -18.37 15.57 5.76
C THR A 134 -18.73 16.93 6.33
N LYS A 135 -18.92 17.05 7.66
CA LYS A 135 -19.18 18.35 8.32
C LYS A 135 -18.06 19.35 8.09
N ILE A 136 -16.80 18.91 8.10
CA ILE A 136 -15.65 19.79 7.82
C ILE A 136 -15.61 20.17 6.34
N THR A 137 -15.63 19.20 5.44
CA THR A 137 -15.48 19.45 4.00
C THR A 137 -16.62 20.25 3.39
N GLN A 138 -17.82 20.19 4.00
CA GLN A 138 -19.00 20.95 3.57
C GLN A 138 -19.26 22.22 4.40
N ASN A 139 -18.32 22.64 5.23
CA ASN A 139 -18.40 23.90 5.97
C ASN A 139 -18.14 25.07 5.02
N GLU A 140 -19.20 25.76 4.61
CA GLU A 140 -19.16 26.85 3.63
C GLU A 140 -18.35 28.06 4.11
N ALA A 141 -18.45 28.39 5.41
CA ALA A 141 -17.71 29.50 5.99
C ALA A 141 -16.20 29.22 5.99
N LEU A 142 -15.80 28.01 6.38
CA LEU A 142 -14.40 27.59 6.33
C LEU A 142 -13.86 27.57 4.90
N PHE A 143 -14.60 26.97 3.95
CA PHE A 143 -14.21 26.93 2.55
C PHE A 143 -14.08 28.34 1.95
N THR A 144 -14.98 29.24 2.30
CA THR A 144 -14.89 30.66 1.85
C THR A 144 -13.60 31.31 2.33
N ARG A 145 -13.16 31.05 3.55
CA ARG A 145 -11.88 31.56 4.06
C ARG A 145 -10.70 30.96 3.33
N VAL A 146 -10.67 29.62 3.15
CA VAL A 146 -9.61 28.92 2.42
C VAL A 146 -9.51 29.45 0.98
N ARG A 147 -10.65 29.58 0.28
CA ARG A 147 -10.70 30.13 -1.07
C ARG A 147 -10.20 31.58 -1.14
N THR A 148 -10.56 32.41 -0.15
CA THR A 148 -10.10 33.81 -0.09
C THR A 148 -8.58 33.91 0.03
N VAL A 149 -7.94 33.04 0.80
CA VAL A 149 -6.47 32.99 0.90
C VAL A 149 -5.87 32.48 -0.41
N TYR A 150 -6.44 31.43 -1.00
CA TYR A 150 -5.94 30.81 -2.24
C TYR A 150 -6.03 31.75 -3.43
N GLU A 151 -7.14 32.49 -3.60
CA GLU A 151 -7.38 33.41 -4.71
C GLU A 151 -6.84 34.84 -4.42
N GLY A 152 -6.42 35.10 -3.19
CA GLY A 152 -6.01 36.43 -2.72
C GLY A 152 -4.58 36.83 -3.13
N GLU A 153 -4.28 38.11 -3.01
CA GLU A 153 -2.95 38.67 -3.33
C GLU A 153 -1.85 38.08 -2.40
N GLU A 154 -2.19 37.70 -1.18
CA GLU A 154 -1.26 37.11 -0.22
C GLU A 154 -0.61 35.82 -0.77
N MET A 155 -1.35 35.02 -1.55
CA MET A 155 -0.88 33.77 -2.13
C MET A 155 0.45 33.93 -2.90
N ALA A 156 0.60 34.99 -3.68
CA ALA A 156 1.81 35.25 -4.47
C ALA A 156 3.04 35.65 -3.61
N ALA A 157 2.80 36.11 -2.37
CA ALA A 157 3.84 36.50 -1.43
C ALA A 157 4.29 35.37 -0.50
N LEU A 158 3.56 34.25 -0.44
CA LEU A 158 3.89 33.08 0.36
C LEU A 158 5.13 32.37 -0.18
N ARG A 159 5.85 31.67 0.71
CA ARG A 159 6.92 30.75 0.31
C ARG A 159 6.36 29.57 -0.52
N PRO A 160 7.15 28.90 -1.35
CA PRO A 160 6.68 27.78 -2.19
C PRO A 160 5.96 26.67 -1.41
N ASP A 161 6.47 26.29 -0.24
CA ASP A 161 5.87 25.28 0.65
C ASP A 161 4.53 25.75 1.23
N GLN A 162 4.40 27.02 1.57
CA GLN A 162 3.15 27.63 2.04
C GLN A 162 2.11 27.76 0.90
N GLN A 163 2.56 28.10 -0.31
CA GLN A 163 1.72 28.08 -1.51
C GLN A 163 1.20 26.65 -1.77
N ARG A 164 2.08 25.65 -1.66
CA ARG A 164 1.69 24.25 -1.80
C ARG A 164 0.68 23.82 -0.73
N LEU A 165 0.91 24.16 0.51
CA LEU A 165 -0.03 23.88 1.61
C LEU A 165 -1.41 24.51 1.35
N THR A 166 -1.45 25.77 0.94
CA THR A 166 -2.68 26.48 0.60
C THR A 166 -3.42 25.83 -0.56
N LEU A 167 -2.69 25.46 -1.63
CA LEU A 167 -3.24 24.70 -2.76
C LEU A 167 -3.85 23.37 -2.32
N LEU A 168 -3.15 22.58 -1.52
CA LEU A 168 -3.63 21.29 -1.02
C LEU A 168 -4.89 21.45 -0.15
N ALA A 169 -4.94 22.49 0.68
CA ALA A 169 -6.11 22.80 1.47
C ALA A 169 -7.31 23.16 0.55
N TYR A 170 -7.13 24.04 -0.42
CA TYR A 170 -8.17 24.43 -1.38
C TYR A 170 -8.69 23.23 -2.18
N GLU A 171 -7.78 22.43 -2.77
CA GLU A 171 -8.13 21.22 -3.52
C GLU A 171 -8.86 20.20 -2.65
N GLY A 172 -8.45 20.06 -1.38
CA GLY A 172 -9.09 19.17 -0.41
C GLY A 172 -10.57 19.49 -0.21
N PHE A 173 -10.96 20.75 -0.24
CA PHE A 173 -12.36 21.18 -0.18
C PHE A 173 -13.05 21.12 -1.54
N ALA A 174 -12.50 21.75 -2.56
CA ALA A 174 -13.13 21.91 -3.87
C ALA A 174 -13.44 20.56 -4.52
N ARG A 175 -12.52 19.62 -4.46
CA ARG A 175 -12.66 18.28 -5.05
C ARG A 175 -13.61 17.35 -4.27
N ASN A 176 -13.96 17.70 -3.04
CA ASN A 176 -14.90 16.97 -2.19
C ASN A 176 -16.27 17.65 -2.04
N GLY A 177 -16.64 18.48 -3.01
CA GLY A 177 -17.99 19.02 -3.16
C GLY A 177 -18.27 20.30 -2.39
N ALA A 178 -17.25 20.98 -1.83
CA ALA A 178 -17.44 22.26 -1.15
C ALA A 178 -17.91 23.39 -2.09
N THR A 179 -17.70 23.24 -3.38
CA THR A 179 -18.15 24.19 -4.41
C THR A 179 -19.60 23.98 -4.87
N LEU A 180 -20.26 22.87 -4.42
CA LEU A 180 -21.62 22.55 -4.79
C LEU A 180 -22.63 23.26 -3.91
N GLU A 181 -23.77 23.62 -4.49
CA GLU A 181 -24.86 24.31 -3.80
C GLU A 181 -26.20 23.59 -4.01
N GLY A 182 -27.14 23.81 -3.12
CA GLY A 182 -28.54 23.35 -3.24
C GLY A 182 -28.65 21.86 -3.55
N ALA A 183 -29.44 21.52 -4.55
CA ALA A 183 -29.77 20.13 -4.91
C ALA A 183 -28.53 19.31 -5.31
N ASP A 184 -27.52 19.89 -5.92
CA ASP A 184 -26.32 19.20 -6.33
C ASP A 184 -25.47 18.77 -5.11
N LYS A 185 -25.42 19.61 -4.06
CA LYS A 185 -24.78 19.28 -2.78
C LYS A 185 -25.47 18.10 -2.09
N ASP A 186 -26.81 18.13 -2.03
CA ASP A 186 -27.61 17.04 -1.45
C ASP A 186 -27.44 15.74 -2.26
N ARG A 187 -27.41 15.84 -3.59
CA ARG A 187 -27.20 14.68 -4.46
C ARG A 187 -25.82 14.07 -4.28
N TYR A 188 -24.80 14.91 -4.20
CA TYR A 188 -23.42 14.48 -3.92
C TYR A 188 -23.32 13.69 -2.59
N ALA A 189 -23.94 14.20 -1.53
CA ALA A 189 -23.98 13.52 -0.24
C ALA A 189 -24.73 12.18 -0.30
N ALA A 190 -25.87 12.13 -1.02
CA ALA A 190 -26.63 10.90 -1.23
C ALA A 190 -25.84 9.84 -2.02
N ILE A 191 -25.09 10.25 -3.07
CA ILE A 191 -24.22 9.37 -3.84
C ILE A 191 -23.13 8.78 -2.93
N ASN A 192 -22.42 9.59 -2.15
CA ASN A 192 -21.38 9.11 -1.26
C ASN A 192 -21.88 8.09 -0.24
N LYS A 193 -23.07 8.35 0.36
CA LYS A 193 -23.72 7.42 1.28
C LYS A 193 -24.06 6.09 0.60
N ARG A 194 -24.59 6.14 -0.64
CA ARG A 194 -24.94 4.93 -1.40
C ARG A 194 -23.70 4.14 -1.79
N LEU A 195 -22.63 4.80 -2.28
CA LEU A 195 -21.35 4.19 -2.62
C LEU A 195 -20.75 3.45 -1.43
N ALA A 196 -20.78 4.04 -0.22
CA ALA A 196 -20.25 3.38 0.98
C ALA A 196 -20.95 2.05 1.26
N GLY A 197 -22.27 1.99 1.10
CA GLY A 197 -23.04 0.74 1.24
C GLY A 197 -22.70 -0.29 0.15
N LEU A 198 -22.61 0.14 -1.10
CA LEU A 198 -22.28 -0.74 -2.22
C LEU A 198 -20.86 -1.33 -2.09
N HIS A 199 -19.89 -0.55 -1.71
CA HIS A 199 -18.51 -1.00 -1.48
C HIS A 199 -18.46 -2.11 -0.41
N THR A 200 -19.21 -1.93 0.69
CA THR A 200 -19.29 -2.93 1.76
C THR A 200 -19.97 -4.21 1.27
N THR A 201 -21.08 -4.10 0.53
CA THR A 201 -21.79 -5.26 -0.02
C THR A 201 -20.89 -6.03 -0.98
N TYR A 202 -20.21 -5.32 -1.89
CA TYR A 202 -19.27 -5.92 -2.83
C TYR A 202 -18.17 -6.72 -2.11
N ALA A 203 -17.55 -6.12 -1.10
CA ALA A 203 -16.50 -6.77 -0.32
C ALA A 203 -17.00 -8.02 0.40
N ASN A 204 -18.19 -7.94 1.00
CA ASN A 204 -18.80 -9.07 1.72
C ASN A 204 -19.18 -10.23 0.79
N ASN A 205 -19.61 -9.94 -0.44
CA ASN A 205 -19.93 -10.97 -1.42
C ASN A 205 -18.68 -11.78 -1.81
N VAL A 206 -17.56 -11.08 -2.11
CA VAL A 206 -16.26 -11.74 -2.40
C VAL A 206 -15.81 -12.60 -1.22
N LEU A 207 -15.91 -12.05 0.00
CA LEU A 207 -15.52 -12.79 1.21
C LEU A 207 -16.38 -14.04 1.42
N ALA A 208 -17.68 -13.93 1.18
CA ALA A 208 -18.59 -15.07 1.31
C ALA A 208 -18.23 -16.21 0.35
N ASP A 209 -17.78 -15.88 -0.87
CA ASP A 209 -17.31 -16.88 -1.83
C ASP A 209 -15.93 -17.46 -1.43
N GLU A 210 -15.07 -16.65 -0.80
CA GLU A 210 -13.79 -17.14 -0.25
C GLU A 210 -14.01 -18.11 0.92
N GLU A 211 -14.90 -17.78 1.83
CA GLU A 211 -15.20 -18.60 3.01
C GLU A 211 -16.12 -19.80 2.71
N GLY A 212 -17.02 -19.63 1.76
CA GLY A 212 -18.08 -20.61 1.45
C GLY A 212 -17.63 -21.81 0.63
N TYR A 213 -16.47 -21.73 -0.05
CA TYR A 213 -15.95 -22.81 -0.88
C TYR A 213 -14.69 -23.44 -0.27
N VAL A 214 -14.70 -24.75 -0.16
CA VAL A 214 -13.53 -25.55 0.19
C VAL A 214 -13.53 -26.85 -0.63
N LEU A 215 -12.39 -27.15 -1.28
CA LEU A 215 -12.19 -28.45 -1.89
C LEU A 215 -11.47 -29.37 -0.89
N TYR A 216 -12.11 -30.47 -0.50
CA TYR A 216 -11.47 -31.50 0.28
C TYR A 216 -10.88 -32.57 -0.64
N ILE A 217 -9.59 -32.89 -0.41
CA ILE A 217 -8.86 -33.92 -1.14
C ILE A 217 -8.36 -35.00 -0.17
N SER A 218 -8.10 -36.18 -0.70
CA SER A 218 -7.63 -37.38 0.02
C SER A 218 -6.14 -37.66 -0.21
N ASP A 219 -5.56 -38.60 0.53
CA ASP A 219 -4.14 -38.96 0.46
C ASP A 219 -3.66 -39.32 -0.96
N ASP A 220 -4.50 -39.93 -1.77
CA ASP A 220 -4.19 -40.33 -3.16
C ASP A 220 -4.18 -39.14 -4.14
N GLN A 221 -4.58 -37.94 -3.71
CA GLN A 221 -4.62 -36.72 -4.50
C GLN A 221 -3.54 -35.69 -4.11
N LEU A 222 -2.57 -36.10 -3.29
CA LEU A 222 -1.49 -35.22 -2.80
C LEU A 222 -0.28 -35.14 -3.71
N SER A 223 -0.28 -35.88 -4.82
CA SER A 223 0.88 -35.95 -5.70
C SER A 223 1.37 -34.56 -6.16
N GLY A 224 2.68 -34.30 -6.01
CA GLY A 224 3.34 -33.06 -6.36
C GLY A 224 3.29 -31.95 -5.30
N LEU A 225 2.37 -32.03 -4.35
CA LEU A 225 2.20 -31.00 -3.32
C LEU A 225 3.35 -31.01 -2.29
N PRO A 226 3.91 -29.84 -1.92
CA PRO A 226 4.93 -29.73 -0.87
C PRO A 226 4.42 -30.14 0.49
N ASP A 227 5.28 -30.73 1.34
CA ASP A 227 4.92 -31.15 2.70
C ASP A 227 4.32 -30.02 3.55
N SER A 228 4.84 -28.79 3.40
CA SER A 228 4.33 -27.61 4.11
C SER A 228 2.90 -27.26 3.70
N PHE A 229 2.55 -27.43 2.42
CA PHE A 229 1.18 -27.23 1.96
C PHE A 229 0.25 -28.33 2.48
N VAL A 230 0.69 -29.60 2.42
CA VAL A 230 -0.08 -30.75 2.91
C VAL A 230 -0.40 -30.60 4.41
N GLN A 231 0.60 -30.21 5.21
CA GLN A 231 0.40 -29.94 6.65
C GLN A 231 -0.62 -28.82 6.90
N ALA A 232 -0.49 -27.69 6.19
CA ALA A 232 -1.42 -26.58 6.31
C ALA A 232 -2.84 -26.96 5.88
N ALA A 233 -2.98 -27.73 4.82
CA ALA A 233 -4.28 -28.21 4.31
C ALA A 233 -4.93 -29.22 5.28
N ALA A 234 -4.14 -30.07 5.95
CA ALA A 234 -4.63 -30.97 6.99
C ALA A 234 -5.18 -30.19 8.21
N VAL A 235 -4.45 -29.17 8.67
CA VAL A 235 -4.90 -28.30 9.76
C VAL A 235 -6.19 -27.58 9.35
N ALA A 236 -6.24 -27.03 8.15
CA ALA A 236 -7.42 -26.34 7.64
C ALA A 236 -8.65 -27.26 7.49
N ALA A 237 -8.44 -28.57 7.22
CA ALA A 237 -9.50 -29.56 7.20
C ALA A 237 -10.01 -29.89 8.61
N THR A 238 -9.08 -30.10 9.55
CA THR A 238 -9.44 -30.38 10.97
C THR A 238 -10.22 -29.23 11.59
N GLU A 239 -9.83 -27.95 11.33
CA GLU A 239 -10.56 -26.75 11.78
C GLU A 239 -12.00 -26.67 11.23
N ARG A 240 -12.34 -27.49 10.23
CA ARG A 240 -13.63 -27.57 9.55
C ARG A 240 -14.36 -28.89 9.77
N ASP A 241 -13.95 -29.65 10.80
CA ASP A 241 -14.53 -30.97 11.15
C ASP A 241 -14.37 -32.04 10.04
N HIS A 242 -13.28 -31.94 9.24
CA HIS A 242 -12.94 -32.88 8.16
C HIS A 242 -11.60 -33.60 8.46
N ASP A 243 -11.49 -34.23 9.62
CA ASP A 243 -10.30 -34.98 10.02
C ASP A 243 -9.92 -36.09 9.01
N GLY A 244 -8.63 -36.17 8.68
CA GLY A 244 -8.10 -37.15 7.72
C GLY A 244 -8.29 -36.78 6.25
N GLN A 245 -8.70 -35.55 5.97
CA GLN A 245 -8.72 -34.93 4.64
C GLN A 245 -7.81 -33.70 4.61
N TYR A 246 -7.67 -33.09 3.44
CA TYR A 246 -6.86 -31.91 3.21
C TYR A 246 -7.73 -30.84 2.53
N ALA A 247 -7.81 -29.64 3.12
CA ALA A 247 -8.68 -28.58 2.66
C ALA A 247 -7.92 -27.59 1.78
N VAL A 248 -8.30 -27.49 0.50
CA VAL A 248 -7.88 -26.44 -0.41
C VAL A 248 -8.93 -25.33 -0.35
N THR A 249 -8.61 -24.22 0.32
CA THR A 249 -9.51 -23.09 0.50
C THR A 249 -9.49 -22.15 -0.69
N ASN A 250 -10.55 -21.32 -0.88
CA ASN A 250 -10.66 -20.39 -1.99
C ASN A 250 -9.91 -19.06 -1.73
N THR A 251 -8.71 -19.16 -1.16
CA THR A 251 -7.80 -18.05 -0.89
C THR A 251 -6.58 -18.13 -1.80
N ARG A 252 -5.93 -17.00 -2.06
CA ARG A 252 -4.72 -16.98 -2.90
C ARG A 252 -3.61 -17.85 -2.33
N SER A 253 -3.39 -17.80 -1.01
CA SER A 253 -2.37 -18.58 -0.31
C SER A 253 -2.57 -20.11 -0.40
N SER A 254 -3.79 -20.56 -0.69
CA SER A 254 -4.11 -21.98 -0.95
C SER A 254 -4.12 -22.30 -2.45
N MET A 255 -4.71 -21.45 -3.27
CA MET A 255 -4.84 -21.64 -4.70
C MET A 255 -3.50 -21.62 -5.44
N ASP A 256 -2.65 -20.61 -5.22
CA ASP A 256 -1.39 -20.45 -5.93
C ASP A 256 -0.45 -21.67 -5.77
N PRO A 257 -0.12 -22.15 -4.56
CA PRO A 257 0.70 -23.35 -4.40
C PRO A 257 0.00 -24.61 -4.94
N PHE A 258 -1.32 -24.74 -4.81
CA PHE A 258 -2.03 -25.88 -5.39
C PHE A 258 -1.91 -25.92 -6.92
N LEU A 259 -2.12 -24.80 -7.63
CA LEU A 259 -1.97 -24.72 -9.07
C LEU A 259 -0.49 -24.89 -9.53
N THR A 260 0.46 -24.54 -8.67
CA THR A 260 1.88 -24.61 -8.97
C THR A 260 2.40 -26.05 -8.88
N TYR A 261 1.95 -26.82 -7.89
CA TYR A 261 2.60 -28.07 -7.52
C TYR A 261 1.74 -29.32 -7.71
N SER A 262 0.40 -29.25 -7.65
CA SER A 262 -0.45 -30.45 -7.77
C SER A 262 -0.31 -31.10 -9.13
N ASP A 263 -0.05 -32.41 -9.17
CA ASP A 263 -0.04 -33.21 -10.42
C ASP A 263 -1.47 -33.44 -10.97
N GLU A 264 -2.51 -33.26 -10.14
CA GLU A 264 -3.91 -33.54 -10.46
C GLU A 264 -4.53 -32.43 -11.31
N ARG A 265 -4.43 -32.53 -12.65
CA ARG A 265 -4.86 -31.49 -13.61
C ARG A 265 -6.33 -31.11 -13.47
N GLU A 266 -7.23 -32.09 -13.30
CA GLU A 266 -8.67 -31.84 -13.15
C GLU A 266 -8.97 -31.06 -11.86
N LEU A 267 -8.22 -31.31 -10.78
CA LEU A 267 -8.34 -30.56 -9.55
C LEU A 267 -7.78 -29.14 -9.69
N ARG A 268 -6.66 -28.96 -10.43
CA ARG A 268 -6.16 -27.62 -10.76
C ARG A 268 -7.22 -26.80 -11.50
N GLU A 269 -7.86 -27.38 -12.53
CA GLU A 269 -8.95 -26.72 -13.26
C GLU A 269 -10.08 -26.32 -12.31
N LYS A 270 -10.53 -27.22 -11.45
CA LYS A 270 -11.60 -26.95 -10.50
C LYS A 270 -11.26 -25.82 -9.54
N VAL A 271 -10.07 -25.84 -8.93
CA VAL A 271 -9.58 -24.80 -8.01
C VAL A 271 -9.46 -23.46 -8.74
N TRP A 272 -8.89 -23.46 -9.96
CA TRP A 272 -8.76 -22.26 -10.77
C TRP A 272 -10.12 -21.63 -11.10
N ARG A 273 -11.07 -22.43 -11.61
CA ARG A 273 -12.41 -21.92 -11.96
C ARG A 273 -13.11 -21.31 -10.76
N THR A 274 -13.07 -21.98 -9.62
CA THR A 274 -13.71 -21.50 -8.40
C THR A 274 -13.05 -20.20 -7.89
N TYR A 275 -11.74 -20.11 -7.94
CA TYR A 275 -11.05 -18.91 -7.49
C TYR A 275 -11.37 -17.69 -8.36
N TYR A 276 -11.38 -17.86 -9.68
CA TYR A 276 -11.60 -16.75 -10.60
C TYR A 276 -13.08 -16.45 -10.88
N SER A 277 -14.03 -17.26 -10.36
CA SER A 277 -15.47 -16.97 -10.40
C SER A 277 -16.03 -16.29 -9.14
N ARG A 278 -15.19 -15.92 -8.18
CA ARG A 278 -15.67 -15.22 -6.98
C ARG A 278 -16.41 -13.94 -7.35
N GLY A 279 -17.60 -13.74 -6.77
CA GLY A 279 -18.50 -12.63 -7.10
C GLY A 279 -19.13 -12.70 -8.49
N ASP A 280 -19.04 -13.84 -9.19
CA ASP A 280 -19.54 -14.06 -10.57
C ASP A 280 -20.15 -15.48 -10.72
N ASN A 281 -20.96 -15.87 -9.74
CA ASN A 281 -21.58 -17.21 -9.70
C ASN A 281 -23.06 -17.19 -10.09
N GLY A 282 -23.65 -16.04 -10.44
CA GLY A 282 -25.04 -15.87 -10.81
C GLY A 282 -26.02 -16.10 -9.65
N ASP A 283 -25.57 -15.94 -8.43
CA ASP A 283 -26.33 -16.10 -7.19
C ASP A 283 -26.56 -14.73 -6.48
N ASP A 284 -26.98 -14.77 -5.23
CA ASP A 284 -27.24 -13.58 -4.42
C ASP A 284 -25.97 -12.79 -4.02
N LYS A 285 -24.77 -13.33 -4.32
CA LYS A 285 -23.46 -12.72 -4.10
C LYS A 285 -22.80 -12.21 -5.39
N ASP A 286 -23.53 -12.26 -6.50
CA ASP A 286 -23.04 -11.75 -7.78
C ASP A 286 -22.82 -10.23 -7.74
N ASN A 287 -21.64 -9.79 -8.12
CA ASN A 287 -21.21 -8.39 -8.04
C ASN A 287 -21.43 -7.60 -9.34
N ASN A 288 -21.82 -8.24 -10.44
CA ASN A 288 -21.90 -7.56 -11.74
C ASN A 288 -22.88 -6.37 -11.74
N ALA A 289 -24.03 -6.52 -11.10
CA ALA A 289 -24.99 -5.43 -10.97
C ALA A 289 -24.48 -4.30 -10.05
N LEU A 290 -23.76 -4.65 -8.98
CA LEU A 290 -23.16 -3.67 -8.07
C LEU A 290 -22.06 -2.84 -8.78
N ILE A 291 -21.25 -3.48 -9.63
CA ILE A 291 -20.21 -2.80 -10.42
C ILE A 291 -20.85 -1.73 -11.32
N ALA A 292 -21.92 -2.09 -12.04
CA ALA A 292 -22.63 -1.14 -12.90
C ALA A 292 -23.18 0.06 -12.10
N GLU A 293 -23.79 -0.18 -10.94
CA GLU A 293 -24.29 0.89 -10.06
C GLU A 293 -23.17 1.77 -9.52
N ILE A 294 -22.07 1.18 -9.03
CA ILE A 294 -20.91 1.90 -8.51
C ILE A 294 -20.32 2.83 -9.59
N LEU A 295 -20.12 2.32 -10.80
CA LEU A 295 -19.55 3.11 -11.89
C LEU A 295 -20.47 4.26 -12.30
N ASN A 296 -21.78 4.03 -12.40
CA ASN A 296 -22.76 5.07 -12.70
C ASN A 296 -22.77 6.18 -11.63
N LEU A 297 -22.77 5.82 -10.35
CA LEU A 297 -22.74 6.78 -9.25
C LEU A 297 -21.42 7.58 -9.21
N ARG A 298 -20.28 6.93 -9.46
CA ARG A 298 -18.99 7.60 -9.59
C ARG A 298 -18.99 8.60 -10.74
N HIS A 299 -19.52 8.20 -11.90
CA HIS A 299 -19.62 9.08 -13.06
C HIS A 299 -20.53 10.28 -12.77
N GLU A 300 -21.73 10.04 -12.24
CA GLU A 300 -22.65 11.11 -11.86
C GLU A 300 -22.02 12.11 -10.88
N ARG A 301 -21.36 11.58 -9.83
CA ARG A 301 -20.71 12.40 -8.81
C ARG A 301 -19.69 13.37 -9.39
N VAL A 302 -18.83 12.90 -10.29
CA VAL A 302 -17.79 13.78 -10.87
C VAL A 302 -18.34 14.71 -11.94
N LYS A 303 -19.47 14.35 -12.58
CA LYS A 303 -20.21 15.29 -13.45
C LYS A 303 -20.76 16.47 -12.66
N LEU A 304 -21.28 16.27 -11.44
CA LEU A 304 -21.67 17.37 -10.55
C LEU A 304 -20.50 18.32 -10.25
N LEU A 305 -19.27 17.79 -10.15
CA LEU A 305 -18.04 18.58 -9.95
C LEU A 305 -17.49 19.20 -11.24
N GLY A 306 -18.12 18.98 -12.40
CA GLY A 306 -17.71 19.55 -13.68
C GLY A 306 -16.68 18.74 -14.46
N TYR A 307 -16.30 17.55 -14.01
CA TYR A 307 -15.33 16.69 -14.69
C TYR A 307 -15.97 15.85 -15.80
N PRO A 308 -15.21 15.54 -16.89
CA PRO A 308 -15.74 14.73 -17.98
C PRO A 308 -16.00 13.27 -17.60
N ASN A 309 -15.19 12.69 -16.71
CA ASN A 309 -15.30 11.33 -16.20
C ASN A 309 -14.56 11.18 -14.86
N TYR A 310 -14.69 10.01 -14.24
CA TYR A 310 -14.08 9.75 -12.94
C TYR A 310 -12.55 9.73 -13.01
N ALA A 311 -11.95 9.16 -14.07
CA ALA A 311 -10.50 9.11 -14.23
C ALA A 311 -9.89 10.52 -14.34
N ALA A 312 -10.50 11.44 -15.08
CA ALA A 312 -10.04 12.83 -15.16
C ALA A 312 -10.04 13.52 -13.79
N TRP A 313 -11.12 13.36 -13.01
CA TRP A 313 -11.17 13.84 -11.63
C TRP A 313 -10.08 13.21 -10.76
N ARG A 314 -9.89 11.89 -10.89
CA ARG A 314 -8.98 11.15 -10.01
C ARG A 314 -7.51 11.50 -10.24
N LEU A 315 -7.10 11.69 -11.51
CA LEU A 315 -5.70 11.88 -11.88
C LEU A 315 -5.21 13.34 -11.82
N GLU A 316 -6.10 14.32 -11.78
CA GLU A 316 -5.74 15.74 -11.80
C GLU A 316 -4.66 16.12 -10.78
N ASN A 317 -4.74 15.59 -9.57
CA ASN A 317 -3.76 15.83 -8.49
C ASN A 317 -2.76 14.67 -8.28
N ARG A 318 -2.52 13.86 -9.32
CA ARG A 318 -1.51 12.80 -9.37
C ARG A 318 -0.31 13.24 -10.22
N MET A 319 0.77 12.46 -10.23
CA MET A 319 1.91 12.72 -11.14
C MET A 319 1.50 12.58 -12.60
N ALA A 320 0.68 11.59 -12.92
CA ALA A 320 0.17 11.36 -14.27
C ALA A 320 -0.71 12.50 -14.79
N LYS A 321 -1.37 13.29 -13.94
CA LYS A 321 -2.23 14.44 -14.25
C LYS A 321 -3.46 14.12 -15.11
N LYS A 322 -3.36 13.21 -16.07
CA LYS A 322 -4.42 12.89 -17.06
C LYS A 322 -4.49 11.38 -17.30
N PRO A 323 -5.69 10.86 -17.58
CA PRO A 323 -5.87 9.44 -17.91
C PRO A 323 -5.04 8.98 -19.11
N GLU A 324 -4.87 9.86 -20.11
CA GLU A 324 -4.11 9.56 -21.32
C GLU A 324 -2.65 9.22 -21.02
N ASN A 325 -2.01 9.94 -20.08
CA ASN A 325 -0.61 9.69 -19.70
C ASN A 325 -0.45 8.32 -19.02
N ALA A 326 -1.43 7.91 -18.18
CA ALA A 326 -1.42 6.59 -17.55
C ALA A 326 -1.67 5.47 -18.59
N LEU A 327 -2.59 5.69 -19.53
CA LEU A 327 -2.84 4.75 -20.63
C LEU A 327 -1.64 4.60 -21.54
N GLU A 328 -1.01 5.72 -21.95
CA GLU A 328 0.19 5.72 -22.80
C GLU A 328 1.31 4.88 -22.19
N LEU A 329 1.57 5.03 -20.87
CA LEU A 329 2.54 4.21 -20.17
C LEU A 329 2.18 2.72 -20.24
N MET A 330 0.95 2.36 -19.86
CA MET A 330 0.53 0.96 -19.81
C MET A 330 0.50 0.31 -21.19
N GLU A 331 0.00 1.03 -22.19
CA GLU A 331 -0.10 0.54 -23.58
C GLU A 331 1.29 0.44 -24.26
N ALA A 332 2.28 1.23 -23.83
CA ALA A 332 3.66 1.09 -24.31
C ALA A 332 4.35 -0.21 -23.80
N VAL A 333 4.01 -0.68 -22.60
CA VAL A 333 4.57 -1.93 -22.04
C VAL A 333 3.84 -3.16 -22.56
N TRP A 334 2.53 -3.05 -22.83
CA TRP A 334 1.65 -4.16 -23.16
C TRP A 334 2.15 -5.08 -24.30
N PRO A 335 2.57 -4.58 -25.47
CA PRO A 335 3.01 -5.45 -26.57
C PRO A 335 4.23 -6.33 -26.22
N ALA A 336 5.18 -5.78 -25.45
CA ALA A 336 6.35 -6.51 -25.03
C ALA A 336 6.00 -7.61 -24.02
N ALA A 337 5.07 -7.33 -23.09
CA ALA A 337 4.57 -8.31 -22.15
C ALA A 337 3.88 -9.49 -22.88
N ILE A 338 2.98 -9.20 -23.84
CA ILE A 338 2.29 -10.22 -24.64
C ILE A 338 3.28 -11.06 -25.45
N ALA A 339 4.26 -10.43 -26.12
CA ALA A 339 5.28 -11.15 -26.87
C ALA A 339 6.09 -12.10 -25.97
N ARG A 340 6.39 -11.68 -24.73
CA ARG A 340 7.07 -12.53 -23.76
C ARG A 340 6.16 -13.68 -23.27
N VAL A 341 4.86 -13.45 -23.05
CA VAL A 341 3.91 -14.51 -22.70
C VAL A 341 3.89 -15.61 -23.76
N HIS A 342 3.85 -15.26 -25.05
CA HIS A 342 3.90 -16.26 -26.11
C HIS A 342 5.16 -17.12 -26.07
N GLN A 343 6.31 -16.54 -25.70
CA GLN A 343 7.56 -17.30 -25.51
C GLN A 343 7.46 -18.22 -24.29
N GLU A 344 6.97 -17.71 -23.15
CA GLU A 344 6.77 -18.45 -21.90
C GLU A 344 5.81 -19.64 -22.12
N VAL A 345 4.70 -19.42 -22.82
CA VAL A 345 3.72 -20.48 -23.16
C VAL A 345 4.34 -21.52 -24.09
N ALA A 346 5.14 -21.10 -25.09
CA ALA A 346 5.82 -22.05 -25.98
C ALA A 346 6.83 -22.94 -25.22
N ASP A 347 7.57 -22.36 -24.28
CA ASP A 347 8.48 -23.10 -23.39
C ASP A 347 7.72 -24.13 -22.54
N MET A 348 6.61 -23.73 -21.93
CA MET A 348 5.75 -24.61 -21.12
C MET A 348 5.12 -25.71 -21.97
N GLN A 349 4.66 -25.40 -23.19
CA GLN A 349 4.11 -26.39 -24.12
C GLN A 349 5.19 -27.44 -24.52
N ALA A 350 6.43 -27.00 -24.75
CA ALA A 350 7.51 -27.91 -25.04
C ALA A 350 7.79 -28.90 -23.90
N VAL A 351 7.73 -28.44 -22.63
CA VAL A 351 7.86 -29.32 -21.45
C VAL A 351 6.68 -30.30 -21.37
N ALA A 352 5.45 -29.82 -21.61
CA ALA A 352 4.26 -30.68 -21.61
C ALA A 352 4.32 -31.75 -22.70
N ASP A 353 4.76 -31.38 -23.91
CA ASP A 353 4.90 -32.30 -25.04
C ASP A 353 5.99 -33.33 -24.78
N ALA A 354 7.15 -32.93 -24.24
CA ALA A 354 8.24 -33.83 -23.87
C ALA A 354 7.83 -34.84 -22.80
N ALA A 355 6.96 -34.45 -21.88
CA ALA A 355 6.36 -35.31 -20.86
C ALA A 355 5.24 -36.23 -21.42
N GLY A 356 4.86 -36.10 -22.71
CA GLY A 356 3.77 -36.85 -23.32
C GLY A 356 2.38 -36.52 -22.74
N ALA A 357 2.19 -35.31 -22.21
CA ALA A 357 0.94 -34.91 -21.55
C ALA A 357 -0.26 -34.82 -22.52
N GLY A 358 -0.02 -34.55 -23.81
CA GLY A 358 -1.06 -34.51 -24.84
C GLY A 358 -2.10 -33.41 -24.67
N ILE A 359 -1.70 -32.28 -24.06
CA ILE A 359 -2.55 -31.15 -23.75
C ILE A 359 -2.10 -29.89 -24.49
N LYS A 360 -2.99 -28.91 -24.61
CA LYS A 360 -2.66 -27.51 -24.82
C LYS A 360 -2.62 -26.84 -23.44
N ILE A 361 -1.66 -25.94 -23.23
CA ILE A 361 -1.56 -25.15 -21.99
C ILE A 361 -2.82 -24.30 -21.87
N GLU A 362 -3.49 -24.46 -20.73
CA GLU A 362 -4.67 -23.72 -20.33
C GLU A 362 -4.36 -22.88 -19.07
N PRO A 363 -5.19 -21.91 -18.66
CA PRO A 363 -4.90 -21.07 -17.50
C PRO A 363 -4.60 -21.81 -16.19
N TRP A 364 -5.22 -22.96 -15.97
CA TRP A 364 -4.97 -23.82 -14.79
C TRP A 364 -3.69 -24.67 -14.91
N ASP A 365 -3.06 -24.71 -16.09
CA ASP A 365 -1.80 -25.40 -16.34
C ASP A 365 -0.60 -24.45 -16.22
N TYR A 366 -0.82 -23.14 -16.37
CA TYR A 366 0.23 -22.14 -16.50
C TYR A 366 1.24 -22.21 -15.36
N ARG A 367 0.77 -22.09 -14.08
CA ARG A 367 1.66 -22.10 -12.92
C ARG A 367 2.42 -23.41 -12.75
N TYR A 368 1.76 -24.52 -13.04
CA TYR A 368 2.36 -25.86 -12.97
C TYR A 368 3.52 -26.05 -13.95
N TYR A 369 3.32 -25.71 -15.21
CA TYR A 369 4.37 -25.86 -16.21
C TYR A 369 5.42 -24.75 -16.13
N MET A 370 5.06 -23.55 -15.74
CA MET A 370 5.98 -22.48 -15.42
C MET A 370 7.02 -22.93 -14.38
N GLU A 371 6.58 -23.56 -13.28
CA GLU A 371 7.49 -24.07 -12.24
C GLU A 371 8.42 -25.17 -12.76
N LYS A 372 7.94 -26.03 -13.64
CA LYS A 372 8.80 -27.04 -14.31
C LYS A 372 9.86 -26.39 -15.19
N VAL A 373 9.50 -25.37 -15.99
CA VAL A 373 10.45 -24.57 -16.78
C VAL A 373 11.46 -23.86 -15.89
N ARG A 374 11.00 -23.25 -14.78
CA ARG A 374 11.87 -22.59 -13.82
C ARG A 374 12.91 -23.53 -13.24
N LYS A 375 12.49 -24.70 -12.78
CA LYS A 375 13.37 -25.72 -12.21
C LYS A 375 14.36 -26.26 -13.23
N GLU A 376 13.92 -26.48 -14.47
CA GLU A 376 14.80 -27.00 -15.54
C GLU A 376 15.87 -25.98 -15.95
N ARG A 377 15.52 -24.66 -16.02
CA ARG A 377 16.43 -23.64 -16.55
C ARG A 377 17.38 -23.06 -15.52
N TYR A 378 16.93 -22.90 -14.27
CA TYR A 378 17.69 -22.13 -13.28
C TYR A 378 18.26 -22.98 -12.16
N ASP A 379 17.78 -24.21 -11.98
CA ASP A 379 18.21 -25.12 -10.90
C ASP A 379 18.32 -24.37 -9.54
N LEU A 380 17.33 -23.53 -9.26
CA LEU A 380 17.29 -22.67 -8.08
C LEU A 380 16.39 -23.29 -7.02
N ASP A 381 16.96 -23.65 -5.87
CA ASP A 381 16.22 -24.13 -4.71
C ASP A 381 15.98 -22.97 -3.72
N SER A 382 14.72 -22.59 -3.54
CA SER A 382 14.33 -21.54 -2.60
C SER A 382 14.68 -21.89 -1.14
N ASN A 383 14.74 -23.18 -0.79
CA ASN A 383 15.13 -23.60 0.56
C ASN A 383 16.63 -23.45 0.78
N GLU A 384 17.46 -23.62 -0.23
CA GLU A 384 18.88 -23.34 -0.17
C GLU A 384 19.14 -21.84 0.04
N VAL A 385 18.49 -20.99 -0.77
CA VAL A 385 18.59 -19.52 -0.63
C VAL A 385 18.19 -19.05 0.78
N LYS A 386 17.11 -19.61 1.32
CA LYS A 386 16.57 -19.26 2.63
C LYS A 386 17.58 -19.42 3.77
N GLN A 387 18.56 -20.33 3.66
CA GLN A 387 19.59 -20.55 4.69
C GLN A 387 20.49 -19.32 4.91
N TYR A 388 20.53 -18.40 3.95
CA TYR A 388 21.33 -17.17 3.99
C TYR A 388 20.51 -15.93 4.38
N LEU A 389 19.17 -16.04 4.49
CA LEU A 389 18.27 -14.93 4.71
C LEU A 389 17.79 -14.89 6.18
N GLN A 390 18.69 -14.51 7.07
CA GLN A 390 18.40 -14.34 8.49
C GLN A 390 17.79 -12.96 8.74
N LEU A 391 16.63 -12.89 9.40
CA LEU A 391 15.90 -11.63 9.66
C LEU A 391 16.77 -10.57 10.36
N ASP A 392 17.58 -10.98 11.35
CA ASP A 392 18.46 -10.05 12.07
C ASP A 392 19.59 -9.52 11.17
N LYS A 393 20.15 -10.36 10.31
CA LYS A 393 21.19 -9.94 9.35
C LYS A 393 20.63 -9.02 8.27
N LEU A 394 19.43 -9.27 7.79
CA LEU A 394 18.72 -8.37 6.87
C LEU A 394 18.47 -7.00 7.52
N ARG A 395 18.08 -6.97 8.80
CA ARG A 395 17.95 -5.70 9.54
C ARG A 395 19.28 -4.96 9.66
N GLU A 396 20.37 -5.65 9.97
CA GLU A 396 21.72 -5.08 10.00
C GLU A 396 22.11 -4.51 8.62
N ALA A 397 21.79 -5.23 7.52
CA ALA A 397 22.01 -4.75 6.16
C ALA A 397 21.21 -3.47 5.87
N MET A 398 19.94 -3.41 6.26
CA MET A 398 19.11 -2.20 6.12
C MET A 398 19.72 -1.02 6.88
N PHE A 399 20.22 -1.22 8.10
CA PHE A 399 20.90 -0.18 8.88
C PHE A 399 22.20 0.27 8.22
N TYR A 400 22.97 -0.66 7.65
CA TYR A 400 24.16 -0.34 6.86
C TYR A 400 23.80 0.56 5.66
N VAL A 401 22.80 0.17 4.87
CA VAL A 401 22.32 0.95 3.72
C VAL A 401 21.86 2.35 4.16
N ALA A 402 21.05 2.43 5.21
CA ALA A 402 20.58 3.71 5.74
C ALA A 402 21.73 4.59 6.24
N GLY A 403 22.75 3.99 6.88
CA GLY A 403 23.96 4.68 7.32
C GLY A 403 24.81 5.23 6.18
N ARG A 404 24.81 4.57 5.01
CA ARG A 404 25.56 5.00 3.83
C ARG A 404 24.81 6.08 3.03
N LEU A 405 23.49 5.94 2.86
CA LEU A 405 22.69 6.83 2.01
C LEU A 405 22.16 8.05 2.76
N PHE A 406 21.67 7.84 3.99
CA PHE A 406 20.92 8.84 4.77
C PHE A 406 21.74 9.42 5.94
N GLN A 407 22.92 8.88 6.21
CA GLN A 407 23.73 9.21 7.39
C GLN A 407 23.00 8.91 8.71
N PHE A 408 22.13 7.89 8.75
CA PHE A 408 21.42 7.47 9.93
C PHE A 408 22.17 6.38 10.70
N GLU A 409 22.14 6.47 12.04
CA GLU A 409 22.58 5.43 12.97
C GLU A 409 21.39 4.97 13.80
N PHE A 410 21.22 3.65 13.93
CA PHE A 410 20.12 3.03 14.67
C PHE A 410 20.65 2.45 15.99
N LYS A 411 20.14 2.97 17.11
CA LYS A 411 20.53 2.57 18.46
C LYS A 411 19.39 1.82 19.10
N ALA A 412 19.55 0.52 19.36
CA ALA A 412 18.52 -0.30 20.00
C ALA A 412 18.18 0.27 21.39
N LEU A 413 16.91 0.41 21.69
CA LEU A 413 16.43 0.80 23.01
C LEU A 413 16.26 -0.45 23.90
N GLU A 414 16.60 -0.32 25.18
CA GLU A 414 16.30 -1.35 26.16
C GLU A 414 14.78 -1.50 26.34
N ALA A 415 14.31 -2.74 26.54
CA ALA A 415 12.89 -3.01 26.76
C ALA A 415 12.35 -2.17 27.93
N GLY A 416 11.21 -1.53 27.73
CA GLY A 416 10.59 -0.64 28.70
C GLY A 416 11.06 0.82 28.67
N THR A 417 12.03 1.18 27.82
CA THR A 417 12.43 2.60 27.63
C THR A 417 11.28 3.44 27.06
N VAL A 418 10.52 2.86 26.14
CA VAL A 418 9.28 3.44 25.59
C VAL A 418 8.16 2.39 25.60
N PRO A 419 6.88 2.80 25.73
CA PRO A 419 5.76 1.86 25.68
C PRO A 419 5.64 1.19 24.31
N VAL A 420 5.29 -0.10 24.31
CA VAL A 420 4.96 -0.89 23.11
C VAL A 420 3.64 -1.61 23.30
N PHE A 421 2.95 -1.94 22.21
CA PHE A 421 1.64 -2.60 22.22
C PHE A 421 1.71 -4.14 22.26
N HIS A 422 2.90 -4.71 22.06
CA HIS A 422 3.15 -6.16 22.09
C HIS A 422 4.61 -6.43 22.43
N GLU A 423 4.89 -7.56 23.10
CA GLU A 423 6.23 -7.96 23.55
C GLU A 423 7.24 -8.21 22.42
N ASP A 424 6.77 -8.53 21.22
CA ASP A 424 7.60 -8.75 20.03
C ASP A 424 8.04 -7.44 19.36
N VAL A 425 7.51 -6.28 19.76
CA VAL A 425 7.86 -4.99 19.17
C VAL A 425 9.20 -4.52 19.72
N ASN A 426 10.14 -4.28 18.81
CA ASN A 426 11.44 -3.72 19.13
C ASN A 426 11.51 -2.27 18.65
N VAL A 427 12.29 -1.43 19.33
CA VAL A 427 12.40 0.01 19.04
C VAL A 427 13.86 0.44 18.97
N TRP A 428 14.17 1.28 17.99
CA TRP A 428 15.48 1.90 17.82
C TRP A 428 15.33 3.42 17.81
N GLU A 429 16.25 4.09 18.50
CA GLU A 429 16.49 5.50 18.28
C GLU A 429 17.26 5.69 16.97
N VAL A 430 16.80 6.61 16.13
CA VAL A 430 17.48 7.01 14.90
C VAL A 430 18.11 8.37 15.13
N VAL A 431 19.42 8.45 14.91
CA VAL A 431 20.19 9.69 15.05
C VAL A 431 20.97 9.99 13.77
N ASP A 432 21.23 11.27 13.52
CA ASP A 432 22.18 11.67 12.48
C ASP A 432 23.60 11.26 12.90
N LYS A 433 24.26 10.51 12.05
CA LYS A 433 25.58 9.93 12.31
C LYS A 433 26.68 10.99 12.51
N ASN A 434 26.53 12.15 11.88
CA ASN A 434 27.53 13.21 11.87
C ASN A 434 27.34 14.17 13.05
N SER A 435 26.11 14.61 13.34
CA SER A 435 25.82 15.55 14.43
C SER A 435 25.44 14.86 15.74
N GLY A 436 24.95 13.61 15.69
CA GLY A 436 24.37 12.91 16.83
C GLY A 436 22.96 13.37 17.18
N ASP A 437 22.35 14.24 16.37
CA ASP A 437 21.01 14.76 16.59
C ASP A 437 19.95 13.67 16.50
N HIS A 438 18.99 13.69 17.42
CA HIS A 438 17.84 12.80 17.38
C HIS A 438 16.91 13.12 16.19
N ILE A 439 16.71 12.12 15.32
CA ILE A 439 15.82 12.17 14.14
C ILE A 439 14.43 11.63 14.48
N GLY A 440 14.37 10.48 15.15
CA GLY A 440 13.10 9.84 15.47
C GLY A 440 13.27 8.47 16.11
N LEU A 441 12.16 7.74 16.22
CA LEU A 441 12.15 6.34 16.62
C LEU A 441 11.64 5.47 15.46
N TRP A 442 12.23 4.29 15.34
CA TRP A 442 11.77 3.25 14.44
C TRP A 442 11.31 2.02 15.25
N TYR A 443 10.03 1.67 15.09
CA TYR A 443 9.40 0.51 15.69
C TYR A 443 9.37 -0.63 14.66
N LEU A 444 9.66 -1.85 15.09
CA LEU A 444 9.54 -3.05 14.27
C LEU A 444 8.63 -4.07 14.97
N ASP A 445 7.55 -4.40 14.32
CA ASP A 445 6.63 -5.50 14.67
C ASP A 445 6.74 -6.63 13.63
N PRO A 446 7.65 -7.60 13.79
CA PRO A 446 8.04 -8.48 12.70
C PRO A 446 7.14 -9.70 12.52
N TYR A 447 6.45 -10.19 13.59
CA TYR A 447 5.89 -11.53 13.57
C TYR A 447 4.38 -11.59 13.39
N ALA A 448 3.93 -12.66 12.71
CA ALA A 448 2.51 -13.01 12.60
C ALA A 448 1.95 -13.43 13.97
N ARG A 449 0.69 -13.07 14.24
CA ARG A 449 -0.07 -13.51 15.40
C ARG A 449 -1.58 -13.32 15.19
N THR A 450 -2.38 -13.95 16.04
CA THR A 450 -3.83 -13.75 16.04
C THR A 450 -4.16 -12.28 16.26
N GLY A 451 -5.11 -11.75 15.47
CA GLY A 451 -5.52 -10.35 15.53
C GLY A 451 -4.62 -9.38 14.75
N LYS A 452 -3.51 -9.83 14.17
CA LYS A 452 -2.67 -9.03 13.29
C LYS A 452 -3.09 -9.21 11.83
N ARG A 453 -3.23 -8.09 11.11
CA ARG A 453 -3.55 -8.07 9.68
C ARG A 453 -2.42 -8.75 8.89
N SER A 454 -2.79 -9.54 7.88
CA SER A 454 -1.82 -10.15 6.96
C SER A 454 -1.15 -9.12 6.04
N GLY A 455 -0.02 -9.52 5.44
CA GLY A 455 0.81 -8.66 4.60
C GLY A 455 1.87 -7.90 5.40
N ALA A 456 2.48 -6.88 4.78
CA ALA A 456 3.40 -5.97 5.43
C ALA A 456 2.93 -4.52 5.22
N TRP A 457 3.32 -3.61 6.11
CA TRP A 457 2.99 -2.19 5.97
C TRP A 457 3.87 -1.33 6.86
N ALA A 458 4.09 -0.09 6.41
CA ALA A 458 4.65 0.97 7.21
C ALA A 458 3.57 1.93 7.72
N THR A 459 3.80 2.54 8.87
CA THR A 459 2.96 3.61 9.42
C THR A 459 3.81 4.61 10.20
N SER A 460 3.28 5.80 10.43
CA SER A 460 3.88 6.80 11.30
C SER A 460 2.89 7.19 12.38
N TYR A 461 3.31 7.07 13.64
CA TYR A 461 2.52 7.52 14.78
C TYR A 461 2.63 9.04 14.96
N ARG A 462 3.80 9.61 14.61
CA ARG A 462 4.06 11.05 14.59
C ARG A 462 4.91 11.40 13.39
N SER A 463 4.49 12.40 12.62
CA SER A 463 5.23 12.96 11.50
C SER A 463 6.16 14.09 11.95
N HIS A 464 7.14 14.44 11.11
CA HIS A 464 7.99 15.61 11.31
C HIS A 464 7.21 16.90 11.13
N GLU A 465 7.48 17.90 11.98
CA GLU A 465 7.01 19.27 11.81
C GLU A 465 7.95 20.24 12.55
N THR A 466 7.93 21.51 12.14
CA THR A 466 8.74 22.56 12.80
C THR A 466 7.97 23.87 13.05
N PHE A 467 6.75 24.02 12.51
CA PHE A 467 6.02 25.32 12.56
C PHE A 467 5.61 25.76 13.98
N ASP A 468 5.26 24.83 14.88
CA ASP A 468 4.97 25.07 16.29
C ASP A 468 5.98 24.36 17.21
N GLY A 469 7.25 24.38 16.84
CA GLY A 469 8.32 23.67 17.51
C GLY A 469 8.63 22.30 16.88
N LYS A 470 9.91 21.93 16.92
CA LYS A 470 10.39 20.69 16.26
C LYS A 470 9.75 19.46 16.89
N LYS A 471 9.09 18.64 16.07
CA LYS A 471 8.65 17.28 16.39
C LYS A 471 9.37 16.27 15.54
N THR A 472 9.85 15.22 16.18
CA THR A 472 10.58 14.13 15.54
C THR A 472 9.66 12.99 15.17
N VAL A 473 10.07 12.16 14.21
CA VAL A 473 9.28 11.10 13.63
C VAL A 473 9.15 9.90 14.59
N LEU A 474 7.97 9.29 14.64
CA LEU A 474 7.78 7.95 15.19
C LEU A 474 7.25 7.06 14.06
N SER A 475 8.12 6.25 13.46
CA SER A 475 7.79 5.39 12.31
C SER A 475 7.77 3.92 12.73
N SER A 476 6.97 3.10 12.05
CA SER A 476 6.84 1.67 12.34
C SER A 476 6.78 0.86 11.05
N ASN A 477 7.50 -0.27 11.04
CA ASN A 477 7.33 -1.34 10.07
C ASN A 477 6.70 -2.56 10.71
N ASN A 478 5.77 -3.17 9.99
CA ASN A 478 5.00 -4.30 10.44
C ASN A 478 5.06 -5.41 9.37
N SER A 479 5.37 -6.62 9.78
CA SER A 479 5.48 -7.80 8.92
C SER A 479 4.75 -8.99 9.54
N ASN A 480 4.70 -10.10 8.84
CA ASN A 480 4.05 -11.33 9.31
C ASN A 480 4.99 -12.54 9.16
N PHE A 481 6.26 -12.38 9.53
CA PHE A 481 7.22 -13.48 9.53
C PHE A 481 6.82 -14.55 10.55
N ILE A 482 7.16 -15.80 10.26
CA ILE A 482 6.93 -16.90 11.19
C ILE A 482 8.01 -16.83 12.27
N LYS A 483 7.61 -16.70 13.53
CA LYS A 483 8.52 -16.69 14.67
C LYS A 483 9.19 -18.05 14.81
N GLY A 484 10.52 -18.06 14.83
CA GLY A 484 11.31 -19.28 15.05
C GLY A 484 11.20 -19.84 16.48
N ALA A 485 11.76 -21.03 16.70
CA ALA A 485 11.91 -21.56 18.05
C ALA A 485 12.80 -20.63 18.90
N PRO A 486 12.63 -20.55 20.21
CA PRO A 486 13.44 -19.71 21.06
C PRO A 486 14.95 -19.96 20.87
N GLY A 487 15.70 -18.93 20.53
CA GLY A 487 17.16 -18.99 20.29
C GLY A 487 17.58 -19.48 18.89
N ALA A 488 16.64 -19.85 18.02
CA ALA A 488 16.91 -20.16 16.64
C ALA A 488 16.80 -18.89 15.76
N PRO A 489 17.62 -18.75 14.68
CA PRO A 489 17.47 -17.66 13.75
C PRO A 489 16.13 -17.74 13.02
N VAL A 490 15.53 -16.58 12.72
CA VAL A 490 14.35 -16.50 11.86
C VAL A 490 14.83 -16.41 10.42
N LEU A 491 14.55 -17.45 9.64
CA LEU A 491 14.90 -17.51 8.23
C LEU A 491 13.66 -17.13 7.40
N VAL A 492 13.85 -16.22 6.44
CA VAL A 492 12.77 -15.70 5.59
C VAL A 492 13.00 -16.07 4.11
N SER A 493 11.97 -15.95 3.29
CA SER A 493 12.10 -16.14 1.85
C SER A 493 12.77 -14.93 1.18
N TRP A 494 13.18 -15.07 -0.10
CA TRP A 494 13.69 -13.95 -0.88
C TRP A 494 12.64 -12.82 -1.04
N ASP A 495 11.39 -13.18 -1.26
CA ASP A 495 10.30 -12.22 -1.36
C ASP A 495 10.03 -11.50 -0.01
N ASP A 496 10.13 -12.22 1.11
CA ASP A 496 10.05 -11.61 2.44
C ASP A 496 11.21 -10.63 2.68
N ALA A 497 12.42 -10.97 2.25
CA ALA A 497 13.59 -10.09 2.36
C ALA A 497 13.40 -8.81 1.52
N ARG A 498 12.91 -8.94 0.28
CA ARG A 498 12.53 -7.77 -0.55
C ARG A 498 11.46 -6.92 0.13
N THR A 499 10.39 -7.56 0.60
CA THR A 499 9.31 -6.87 1.31
C THR A 499 9.82 -6.14 2.56
N PHE A 500 10.78 -6.70 3.28
CA PHE A 500 11.37 -6.07 4.45
C PHE A 500 12.14 -4.80 4.09
N PHE A 501 12.93 -4.82 3.01
CA PHE A 501 13.58 -3.63 2.47
C PHE A 501 12.56 -2.61 1.94
N HIS A 502 11.49 -3.07 1.28
CA HIS A 502 10.39 -2.24 0.80
C HIS A 502 9.76 -1.41 1.93
N GLU A 503 9.31 -2.07 3.00
CA GLU A 503 8.69 -1.40 4.14
C GLU A 503 9.65 -0.44 4.84
N PHE A 504 10.94 -0.80 4.88
CA PHE A 504 11.96 0.09 5.43
C PHE A 504 12.17 1.34 4.56
N GLY A 505 11.97 1.26 3.24
CA GLY A 505 11.96 2.42 2.35
C GLY A 505 10.90 3.45 2.72
N HIS A 506 9.69 3.00 3.08
CA HIS A 506 8.64 3.88 3.61
C HIS A 506 9.04 4.51 4.95
N ALA A 507 9.70 3.73 5.85
CA ALA A 507 10.18 4.27 7.11
C ALA A 507 11.26 5.33 6.90
N LEU A 508 12.24 5.08 6.01
CA LEU A 508 13.27 6.06 5.67
C LEU A 508 12.68 7.33 5.05
N HIS A 509 11.66 7.20 4.19
CA HIS A 509 10.93 8.35 3.67
C HIS A 509 10.31 9.19 4.79
N SER A 510 9.75 8.56 5.81
CA SER A 510 9.19 9.27 6.97
C SER A 510 10.26 9.89 7.85
N LEU A 511 11.34 9.15 8.16
CA LEU A 511 12.44 9.59 9.00
C LEU A 511 13.26 10.74 8.38
N SER A 512 13.34 10.78 7.04
CA SER A 512 14.06 11.84 6.31
C SER A 512 13.28 13.14 6.18
N SER A 513 12.00 13.17 6.55
CA SER A 513 11.14 14.34 6.35
C SER A 513 11.71 15.60 7.00
N ASN A 514 11.70 16.71 6.25
CA ASN A 514 12.16 18.02 6.69
C ASN A 514 11.12 19.13 6.39
N VAL A 515 9.84 18.78 6.41
CA VAL A 515 8.77 19.73 6.12
C VAL A 515 8.40 20.54 7.36
N GLU A 516 7.95 21.77 7.16
CA GLU A 516 7.52 22.64 8.26
C GLU A 516 6.12 22.25 8.75
N TYR A 517 5.19 21.98 7.83
CA TYR A 517 3.77 21.74 8.15
C TYR A 517 3.41 20.25 8.06
N PRO A 518 2.63 19.72 9.03
CA PRO A 518 2.26 18.29 9.06
C PRO A 518 1.58 17.79 7.78
N THR A 519 0.66 18.57 7.19
CA THR A 519 -0.05 18.17 5.96
C THR A 519 0.90 17.89 4.79
N LEU A 520 2.07 18.53 4.74
CA LEU A 520 3.06 18.30 3.71
C LEU A 520 3.78 16.94 3.83
N ASN A 521 3.61 16.20 4.95
CA ASN A 521 4.04 14.79 5.03
C ASN A 521 3.16 13.83 4.23
N GLY A 522 2.01 14.28 3.74
CA GLY A 522 1.14 13.49 2.86
C GLY A 522 1.84 13.12 1.56
N GLY A 523 1.34 12.10 0.89
CA GLY A 523 1.89 11.61 -0.38
C GLY A 523 0.92 11.77 -1.56
N VAL A 524 1.47 11.76 -2.76
CA VAL A 524 0.72 11.63 -4.01
C VAL A 524 0.65 10.15 -4.36
N ARG A 525 -0.54 9.63 -4.70
CA ARG A 525 -0.82 8.19 -4.75
C ARG A 525 0.08 7.41 -5.71
N ASP A 526 0.31 7.91 -6.90
CA ASP A 526 1.17 7.27 -7.91
C ASP A 526 2.67 7.50 -7.70
N TYR A 527 3.04 8.11 -6.56
CA TYR A 527 4.42 8.28 -6.11
C TYR A 527 4.70 7.52 -4.80
N THR A 528 3.66 7.02 -4.13
CA THR A 528 3.78 6.43 -2.78
C THR A 528 4.73 5.24 -2.72
N GLU A 529 4.80 4.45 -3.80
CA GLU A 529 5.62 3.22 -3.87
C GLU A 529 7.05 3.45 -4.39
N PHE A 530 7.39 4.68 -4.76
CA PHE A 530 8.71 4.99 -5.32
C PHE A 530 9.85 4.70 -4.33
N GLN A 531 9.73 5.20 -3.10
CA GLN A 531 10.80 5.09 -2.10
C GLN A 531 10.98 3.65 -1.60
N SER A 532 9.87 2.92 -1.45
CA SER A 532 9.87 1.54 -1.02
C SER A 532 10.47 0.62 -2.07
N GLN A 533 9.99 0.70 -3.31
CA GLN A 533 10.51 -0.09 -4.44
C GLN A 533 11.98 0.23 -4.74
N LEU A 534 12.39 1.49 -4.58
CA LEU A 534 13.78 1.87 -4.81
C LEU A 534 14.71 1.20 -3.79
N LEU A 535 14.32 1.14 -2.51
CA LEU A 535 15.19 0.56 -1.50
C LEU A 535 15.40 -0.96 -1.65
N GLU A 536 14.47 -1.67 -2.29
CA GLU A 536 14.61 -3.09 -2.63
C GLU A 536 15.89 -3.38 -3.42
N ARG A 537 16.37 -2.40 -4.23
CA ARG A 537 17.56 -2.53 -5.08
C ARG A 537 18.85 -2.74 -4.29
N TRP A 538 18.92 -2.24 -3.05
CA TRP A 538 20.11 -2.41 -2.21
C TRP A 538 20.25 -3.81 -1.62
N LEU A 539 19.20 -4.63 -1.57
CA LEU A 539 19.28 -6.04 -1.15
C LEU A 539 20.28 -6.85 -2.01
N THR A 540 20.43 -6.48 -3.28
CA THR A 540 21.25 -7.20 -4.25
C THR A 540 22.60 -6.54 -4.54
N THR A 541 23.02 -5.55 -3.75
CA THR A 541 24.36 -4.95 -3.87
C THR A 541 25.43 -5.88 -3.31
N ASP A 542 26.62 -5.86 -3.89
CA ASP A 542 27.73 -6.72 -3.48
C ASP A 542 28.04 -6.57 -1.98
N GLU A 543 27.98 -5.34 -1.44
CA GLU A 543 28.20 -5.07 -0.03
C GLU A 543 27.19 -5.75 0.89
N VAL A 544 25.91 -5.81 0.48
CA VAL A 544 24.87 -6.51 1.26
C VAL A 544 25.03 -8.01 1.11
N ILE A 545 25.23 -8.51 -0.10
CA ILE A 545 25.41 -9.94 -0.39
C ILE A 545 26.60 -10.50 0.40
N ASP A 546 27.77 -9.88 0.29
CA ASP A 546 29.01 -10.40 0.85
C ASP A 546 29.07 -10.34 2.39
N ASN A 547 28.40 -9.35 3.00
CA ASN A 547 28.54 -9.09 4.44
C ASN A 547 27.34 -9.50 5.28
N TYR A 548 26.16 -9.64 4.69
CA TYR A 548 24.90 -9.87 5.45
C TYR A 548 24.12 -11.10 5.01
N LEU A 549 24.27 -11.57 3.75
CA LEU A 549 23.64 -12.81 3.32
C LEU A 549 24.58 -13.98 3.63
N VAL A 550 24.62 -14.35 4.91
CA VAL A 550 25.52 -15.37 5.44
C VAL A 550 24.72 -16.57 5.95
N HIS A 551 25.24 -17.80 5.69
CA HIS A 551 24.59 -19.03 6.11
C HIS A 551 24.42 -19.09 7.64
N HIS A 552 23.23 -19.42 8.09
CA HIS A 552 22.84 -19.30 9.50
C HIS A 552 23.63 -20.23 10.45
N GLU A 553 24.16 -21.36 9.97
CA GLU A 553 24.95 -22.29 10.77
C GLU A 553 26.46 -22.06 10.63
N THR A 554 26.95 -21.82 9.39
CA THR A 554 28.39 -21.74 9.12
C THR A 554 28.95 -20.34 9.16
N GLY A 555 28.11 -19.30 8.97
CA GLY A 555 28.52 -17.92 8.84
C GLY A 555 29.20 -17.57 7.51
N GLU A 556 29.30 -18.53 6.57
CA GLU A 556 29.89 -18.31 5.26
C GLU A 556 28.93 -17.46 4.37
N PRO A 557 29.47 -16.55 3.55
CA PRO A 557 28.67 -15.79 2.59
C PRO A 557 27.93 -16.70 1.60
N ILE A 558 26.83 -16.19 1.05
CA ILE A 558 26.08 -16.89 -0.01
C ILE A 558 26.99 -17.16 -1.20
N PRO A 559 27.03 -18.40 -1.76
CA PRO A 559 27.90 -18.75 -2.86
C PRO A 559 27.61 -17.93 -4.14
N ALA A 560 28.65 -17.52 -4.85
CA ALA A 560 28.52 -16.67 -6.04
C ALA A 560 27.72 -17.34 -7.16
N ASP A 561 27.75 -18.67 -7.26
CA ASP A 561 26.92 -19.43 -8.23
C ASP A 561 25.43 -19.40 -7.86
N LEU A 562 25.09 -19.40 -6.56
CA LEU A 562 23.71 -19.24 -6.08
C LEU A 562 23.20 -17.81 -6.34
N VAL A 563 24.05 -16.80 -6.12
CA VAL A 563 23.74 -15.39 -6.49
C VAL A 563 23.52 -15.27 -8.01
N ALA A 564 24.37 -15.92 -8.81
CA ALA A 564 24.20 -15.92 -10.27
C ALA A 564 22.87 -16.59 -10.71
N LYS A 565 22.46 -17.69 -10.06
CA LYS A 565 21.16 -18.34 -10.31
C LYS A 565 20.00 -17.40 -9.95
N ILE A 566 20.06 -16.69 -8.81
CA ILE A 566 19.05 -15.70 -8.38
C ILE A 566 18.95 -14.58 -9.43
N ASN A 567 20.07 -14.00 -9.84
CA ASN A 567 20.10 -12.93 -10.82
C ASN A 567 19.59 -13.38 -12.20
N ASN A 568 19.95 -14.59 -12.65
CA ASN A 568 19.46 -15.15 -13.91
C ASN A 568 17.95 -15.40 -13.89
N ALA A 569 17.39 -15.71 -12.73
CA ALA A 569 15.95 -15.91 -12.56
C ALA A 569 15.17 -14.59 -12.38
N ALA A 570 15.82 -13.45 -12.21
CA ALA A 570 15.16 -12.16 -11.88
C ALA A 570 14.15 -11.70 -12.94
N THR A 571 14.39 -12.04 -14.24
CA THR A 571 13.47 -11.71 -15.33
C THR A 571 12.61 -12.90 -15.78
N PHE A 572 12.63 -14.01 -15.03
CA PHE A 572 11.81 -15.17 -15.32
C PHE A 572 10.33 -14.84 -15.13
N ASN A 573 9.51 -15.29 -16.07
CA ASN A 573 8.05 -15.14 -16.04
C ASN A 573 7.54 -13.69 -15.98
N GLN A 574 8.33 -12.73 -16.46
CA GLN A 574 7.96 -11.31 -16.49
C GLN A 574 6.83 -11.02 -17.49
N GLY A 575 6.68 -11.84 -18.54
CA GLY A 575 5.52 -11.76 -19.44
C GLY A 575 4.22 -11.96 -18.69
N PHE A 576 4.11 -13.06 -17.93
CA PHE A 576 2.94 -13.36 -17.11
C PHE A 576 2.67 -12.28 -16.06
N ALA A 577 3.65 -11.98 -15.22
CA ALA A 577 3.49 -11.05 -14.12
C ALA A 577 3.05 -9.64 -14.60
N THR A 578 3.63 -9.19 -15.73
CA THR A 578 3.29 -7.90 -16.32
C THR A 578 1.89 -7.93 -16.95
N THR A 579 1.53 -8.99 -17.67
CA THR A 579 0.26 -9.12 -18.38
C THR A 579 -0.92 -9.24 -17.40
N GLU A 580 -0.83 -10.11 -16.37
CA GLU A 580 -1.91 -10.27 -15.39
C GLU A 580 -2.20 -8.95 -14.64
N TYR A 581 -1.15 -8.19 -14.32
CA TYR A 581 -1.27 -6.89 -13.66
C TYR A 581 -1.84 -5.83 -14.61
N LEU A 582 -1.24 -5.65 -15.79
CA LEU A 582 -1.66 -4.61 -16.75
C LEU A 582 -3.06 -4.81 -17.27
N ALA A 583 -3.51 -6.06 -17.45
CA ALA A 583 -4.91 -6.33 -17.83
C ALA A 583 -5.88 -5.71 -16.82
N SER A 584 -5.62 -5.87 -15.51
CA SER A 584 -6.43 -5.26 -14.46
C SER A 584 -6.31 -3.73 -14.44
N ALA A 585 -5.11 -3.18 -14.62
CA ALA A 585 -4.87 -1.74 -14.58
C ALA A 585 -5.47 -1.00 -15.79
N LEU A 586 -5.36 -1.60 -16.98
CA LEU A 586 -5.98 -1.06 -18.20
C LEU A 586 -7.51 -1.10 -18.12
N LEU A 587 -8.06 -2.18 -17.55
CA LEU A 587 -9.50 -2.30 -17.36
C LEU A 587 -10.02 -1.28 -16.33
N ASP A 588 -9.32 -1.10 -15.20
CA ASP A 588 -9.62 -0.04 -14.21
C ASP A 588 -9.71 1.33 -14.88
N MET A 589 -8.68 1.71 -15.63
CA MET A 589 -8.66 3.00 -16.31
C MET A 589 -9.78 3.14 -17.34
N ARG A 590 -10.08 2.09 -18.09
CA ARG A 590 -11.16 2.10 -19.12
C ARG A 590 -12.53 2.23 -18.49
N TYR A 591 -12.85 1.50 -17.40
CA TYR A 591 -14.10 1.66 -16.67
C TYR A 591 -14.36 3.08 -16.21
N HIS A 592 -13.33 3.77 -15.77
CA HIS A 592 -13.44 5.09 -15.17
C HIS A 592 -13.29 6.25 -16.19
N SER A 593 -12.98 5.92 -17.45
CA SER A 593 -12.85 6.91 -18.55
C SER A 593 -14.08 7.02 -19.44
N ILE A 594 -15.04 6.07 -19.35
CA ILE A 594 -16.26 6.03 -20.18
C ILE A 594 -17.48 6.61 -19.46
N ASP A 595 -18.57 6.79 -20.21
CA ASP A 595 -19.92 6.93 -19.67
C ASP A 595 -20.47 5.51 -19.42
N PRO A 596 -20.75 5.11 -18.18
CA PRO A 596 -21.16 3.75 -17.84
C PRO A 596 -22.67 3.50 -17.98
N ALA A 597 -23.44 4.39 -18.62
CA ALA A 597 -24.87 4.22 -18.78
C ALA A 597 -25.20 2.91 -19.55
N GLY A 598 -25.94 2.02 -18.90
CA GLY A 598 -26.31 0.73 -19.49
C GLY A 598 -25.18 -0.30 -19.57
N LEU A 599 -24.11 -0.11 -18.80
CA LEU A 599 -22.95 -1.01 -18.79
C LEU A 599 -23.33 -2.40 -18.27
N ASP A 600 -22.95 -3.43 -19.02
CA ASP A 600 -22.81 -4.83 -18.59
C ASP A 600 -21.33 -5.06 -18.26
N ALA A 601 -21.02 -5.30 -16.99
CA ALA A 601 -19.65 -5.35 -16.51
C ALA A 601 -18.86 -6.54 -17.08
N ASP A 602 -19.49 -7.72 -17.18
CA ASP A 602 -18.88 -8.93 -17.71
C ASP A 602 -18.67 -8.84 -19.24
N ALA A 603 -19.65 -8.32 -19.98
CA ALA A 603 -19.48 -8.07 -21.41
C ALA A 603 -18.37 -7.04 -21.68
N PHE A 604 -18.32 -5.96 -20.91
CA PHE A 604 -17.27 -4.94 -21.04
C PHE A 604 -15.88 -5.49 -20.76
N GLU A 605 -15.71 -6.29 -19.69
CA GLU A 605 -14.44 -6.95 -19.37
C GLU A 605 -13.96 -7.80 -20.56
N ARG A 606 -14.83 -8.70 -21.07
CA ARG A 606 -14.51 -9.57 -22.21
C ARG A 606 -14.13 -8.78 -23.47
N GLU A 607 -14.89 -7.75 -23.80
CA GLU A 607 -14.62 -6.92 -24.98
C GLU A 607 -13.32 -6.11 -24.82
N ALA A 608 -13.05 -5.58 -23.63
CA ALA A 608 -11.85 -4.82 -23.37
C ALA A 608 -10.59 -5.69 -23.48
N LEU A 609 -10.62 -6.90 -22.90
CA LEU A 609 -9.54 -7.86 -22.98
C LEU A 609 -9.33 -8.41 -24.40
N ALA A 610 -10.41 -8.64 -25.14
CA ALA A 610 -10.32 -9.04 -26.55
C ALA A 610 -9.68 -7.96 -27.43
N LYS A 611 -10.00 -6.67 -27.19
CA LYS A 611 -9.37 -5.53 -27.90
C LYS A 611 -7.88 -5.38 -27.56
N LEU A 612 -7.45 -5.90 -26.43
CA LEU A 612 -6.05 -5.93 -26.00
C LEU A 612 -5.29 -7.17 -26.53
N ASP A 613 -5.97 -8.07 -27.25
CA ASP A 613 -5.41 -9.36 -27.67
C ASP A 613 -4.85 -10.16 -26.47
N MET A 614 -5.60 -10.19 -25.38
CA MET A 614 -5.22 -10.89 -24.14
C MET A 614 -5.03 -12.39 -24.41
N PRO A 615 -3.84 -13.00 -24.09
CA PRO A 615 -3.63 -14.42 -24.28
C PRO A 615 -4.62 -15.28 -23.49
N GLY A 616 -5.15 -16.33 -24.13
CA GLY A 616 -6.13 -17.21 -23.50
C GLY A 616 -5.60 -18.06 -22.35
N GLU A 617 -4.29 -18.22 -22.28
CA GLU A 617 -3.56 -18.98 -21.24
C GLU A 617 -3.39 -18.21 -19.93
N ILE A 618 -3.72 -16.90 -19.91
CA ILE A 618 -3.61 -16.04 -18.73
C ILE A 618 -4.97 -15.41 -18.43
N VAL A 619 -5.32 -15.32 -17.17
CA VAL A 619 -6.42 -14.49 -16.69
C VAL A 619 -5.82 -13.25 -16.01
N MET A 620 -6.53 -12.13 -16.08
CA MET A 620 -6.13 -10.92 -15.35
C MET A 620 -6.05 -11.17 -13.84
N ARG A 621 -5.15 -10.48 -13.16
CA ARG A 621 -4.90 -10.65 -11.72
C ARG A 621 -6.17 -10.51 -10.87
N HIS A 622 -7.01 -9.56 -11.21
CA HIS A 622 -8.30 -9.31 -10.57
C HIS A 622 -9.36 -9.16 -11.67
N ARG A 623 -10.25 -10.13 -11.82
CA ARG A 623 -11.47 -9.97 -12.63
C ARG A 623 -12.40 -8.98 -11.93
N SER A 624 -13.20 -8.28 -12.70
CA SER A 624 -14.11 -7.24 -12.21
C SER A 624 -14.95 -7.67 -11.01
N PRO A 625 -15.57 -8.88 -10.96
CA PRO A 625 -16.42 -9.29 -9.85
C PRO A 625 -15.70 -9.47 -8.51
N HIS A 626 -14.36 -9.62 -8.50
CA HIS A 626 -13.56 -9.73 -7.29
C HIS A 626 -12.41 -8.72 -7.22
N PHE A 627 -12.46 -7.63 -8.00
CA PHE A 627 -11.45 -6.58 -7.99
C PHE A 627 -11.67 -5.61 -6.80
N GLY A 628 -11.42 -6.10 -5.59
CA GLY A 628 -11.62 -5.34 -4.36
C GLY A 628 -10.87 -4.00 -4.30
N HIS A 629 -9.69 -3.88 -4.93
CA HIS A 629 -8.93 -2.64 -4.97
C HIS A 629 -9.73 -1.45 -5.51
N ILE A 630 -10.61 -1.68 -6.49
CA ILE A 630 -11.36 -0.62 -7.15
C ILE A 630 -12.86 -0.61 -6.81
N PHE A 631 -13.43 -1.71 -6.30
CA PHE A 631 -14.87 -1.80 -6.02
C PHE A 631 -15.23 -1.98 -4.54
N SER A 632 -14.31 -2.45 -3.67
CA SER A 632 -14.53 -2.45 -2.21
C SER A 632 -14.26 -1.08 -1.57
N GLY A 633 -13.94 -0.07 -2.36
CA GLY A 633 -13.60 1.29 -1.95
C GLY A 633 -13.08 2.10 -3.14
N GLU A 634 -12.59 3.32 -2.87
CA GLU A 634 -12.15 4.23 -3.92
C GLU A 634 -10.62 4.43 -3.98
N GLY A 635 -9.88 3.76 -3.10
CA GLY A 635 -8.45 3.99 -2.94
C GLY A 635 -7.64 3.83 -4.21
N TYR A 636 -7.95 2.81 -4.97
CA TYR A 636 -7.27 2.45 -6.21
C TYR A 636 -8.13 2.62 -7.47
N ALA A 637 -9.37 3.10 -7.36
CA ALA A 637 -10.23 3.33 -8.52
C ALA A 637 -9.63 4.41 -9.44
N ALA A 638 -9.47 4.09 -10.72
CA ALA A 638 -8.67 4.84 -11.70
C ALA A 638 -7.25 5.16 -11.19
N ALA A 639 -6.66 4.29 -10.38
CA ALA A 639 -5.36 4.50 -9.77
C ALA A 639 -4.53 3.21 -9.63
N TYR A 640 -4.99 2.08 -10.17
CA TYR A 640 -4.25 0.82 -10.12
C TYR A 640 -2.99 0.86 -10.99
N TYR A 641 -2.92 1.73 -11.99
CA TYR A 641 -1.73 2.02 -12.78
C TYR A 641 -0.54 2.52 -11.94
N GLY A 642 -0.80 3.05 -10.74
CA GLY A 642 0.18 3.73 -9.88
C GLY A 642 1.37 2.85 -9.47
N TYR A 643 1.19 1.53 -9.38
CA TYR A 643 2.30 0.59 -9.12
C TYR A 643 3.34 0.62 -10.24
N MET A 644 2.91 0.55 -11.50
CA MET A 644 3.83 0.61 -12.65
C MET A 644 4.40 2.02 -12.84
N TRP A 645 3.61 3.06 -12.56
CA TRP A 645 4.08 4.44 -12.60
C TRP A 645 5.27 4.64 -11.64
N ALA A 646 5.13 4.21 -10.39
CA ALA A 646 6.21 4.26 -9.42
C ALA A 646 7.41 3.39 -9.82
N GLU A 647 7.17 2.24 -10.43
CA GLU A 647 8.23 1.34 -10.89
C GLU A 647 9.05 1.92 -12.05
N VAL A 648 8.44 2.72 -12.95
CA VAL A 648 9.20 3.47 -13.97
C VAL A 648 10.16 4.46 -13.32
N LEU A 649 9.68 5.21 -12.33
CA LEU A 649 10.51 6.15 -11.57
C LEU A 649 11.65 5.42 -10.84
N THR A 650 11.34 4.27 -10.23
CA THR A 650 12.28 3.45 -9.47
C THR A 650 13.37 2.87 -10.35
N SER A 651 13.01 2.28 -11.49
CA SER A 651 13.98 1.68 -12.41
C SER A 651 14.91 2.73 -13.00
N ASP A 652 14.37 3.90 -13.39
CA ASP A 652 15.19 5.02 -13.91
C ASP A 652 16.09 5.64 -12.84
N ALA A 653 15.63 5.72 -11.58
CA ALA A 653 16.47 6.17 -10.46
C ALA A 653 17.57 5.16 -10.12
N ALA A 654 17.27 3.85 -10.19
CA ALA A 654 18.26 2.79 -9.97
C ALA A 654 19.36 2.82 -11.04
N GLU A 655 19.02 3.07 -12.31
CA GLU A 655 20.01 3.28 -13.38
C GLU A 655 20.93 4.47 -13.09
N ALA A 656 20.42 5.56 -12.51
CA ALA A 656 21.27 6.69 -12.12
C ALA A 656 22.36 6.27 -11.14
N PHE A 657 22.05 5.39 -10.18
CA PHE A 657 23.04 4.84 -9.27
C PHE A 657 24.01 3.88 -9.96
N ALA A 658 23.51 3.00 -10.83
CA ALA A 658 24.36 2.09 -11.59
C ALA A 658 25.35 2.83 -12.52
N GLU A 659 25.00 4.00 -13.04
CA GLU A 659 25.81 4.88 -13.88
C GLU A 659 26.79 5.75 -13.07
N ALA A 660 26.53 5.96 -11.76
CA ALA A 660 27.35 6.83 -10.93
C ALA A 660 28.73 6.24 -10.63
N PRO A 661 29.80 7.05 -10.51
CA PRO A 661 31.16 6.57 -10.23
C PRO A 661 31.28 5.73 -8.96
N GLY A 662 30.49 6.03 -7.91
CA GLY A 662 30.43 5.29 -6.65
C GLY A 662 29.37 4.19 -6.62
N GLY A 663 28.71 3.91 -7.76
CA GLY A 663 27.65 2.91 -7.84
C GLY A 663 26.46 3.20 -6.91
N TYR A 664 25.87 2.16 -6.36
CA TYR A 664 24.73 2.25 -5.44
C TYR A 664 25.04 3.01 -4.13
N TYR A 665 26.33 3.28 -3.84
CA TYR A 665 26.79 4.01 -2.65
C TYR A 665 27.48 5.33 -3.00
N ASP A 666 27.23 5.90 -4.19
CA ASP A 666 27.72 7.23 -4.56
C ASP A 666 27.16 8.29 -3.61
N GLU A 667 28.03 8.93 -2.84
CA GLU A 667 27.65 9.86 -1.77
C GLU A 667 26.97 11.13 -2.31
N ALA A 668 27.39 11.62 -3.47
CA ALA A 668 26.83 12.83 -4.05
C ALA A 668 25.41 12.56 -4.58
N LEU A 669 25.21 11.41 -5.22
CA LEU A 669 23.91 11.00 -5.71
C LEU A 669 22.97 10.62 -4.58
N ALA A 670 23.45 9.93 -3.54
CA ALA A 670 22.69 9.63 -2.32
C ALA A 670 22.20 10.90 -1.63
N LYS A 671 23.08 11.90 -1.47
CA LYS A 671 22.66 13.20 -0.93
C LYS A 671 21.58 13.86 -1.79
N LYS A 672 21.74 13.83 -3.12
CA LYS A 672 20.76 14.37 -4.06
C LYS A 672 19.42 13.65 -4.00
N LEU A 673 19.44 12.32 -3.81
CA LEU A 673 18.24 11.50 -3.59
C LEU A 673 17.50 11.95 -2.33
N VAL A 674 18.24 12.04 -1.20
CA VAL A 674 17.66 12.42 0.10
C VAL A 674 17.08 13.83 0.03
N ASP A 675 17.86 14.80 -0.44
CA ASP A 675 17.47 16.20 -0.45
C ASP A 675 16.26 16.50 -1.36
N ASN A 676 16.12 15.78 -2.49
CA ASN A 676 15.07 16.09 -3.48
C ASN A 676 13.87 15.14 -3.43
N LEU A 677 14.03 13.88 -3.02
CA LEU A 677 12.97 12.88 -3.16
C LEU A 677 12.47 12.29 -1.84
N PHE A 678 13.28 12.35 -0.77
CA PHE A 678 12.88 11.84 0.54
C PHE A 678 12.50 12.97 1.51
N ALA A 679 13.37 13.97 1.69
CA ALA A 679 13.19 15.00 2.71
C ALA A 679 12.07 15.99 2.40
N VAL A 680 11.86 16.30 1.12
CA VAL A 680 10.90 17.33 0.67
C VAL A 680 9.44 16.90 0.77
N ARG A 681 9.17 15.59 0.85
CA ARG A 681 7.80 15.05 0.94
C ARG A 681 6.88 15.65 -0.14
N ASN A 682 5.75 16.24 0.25
CA ASN A 682 4.80 16.93 -0.63
C ASN A 682 4.92 18.47 -0.57
N ALA A 683 6.01 19.00 -0.03
CA ALA A 683 6.30 20.45 -0.08
C ALA A 683 6.62 20.92 -1.52
N ILE A 684 7.06 19.99 -2.36
CA ILE A 684 7.33 20.17 -3.79
C ILE A 684 6.47 19.17 -4.58
N ASP A 685 6.00 19.54 -5.76
CA ASP A 685 5.33 18.59 -6.67
C ASP A 685 6.29 17.42 -6.96
N PRO A 686 5.87 16.16 -6.80
CA PRO A 686 6.76 15.00 -6.97
C PRO A 686 7.42 14.92 -8.35
N ALA A 687 6.78 15.40 -9.41
CA ALA A 687 7.40 15.42 -10.74
C ALA A 687 8.52 16.46 -10.84
N GLU A 688 8.38 17.62 -10.17
CA GLU A 688 9.43 18.62 -10.06
C GLU A 688 10.60 18.12 -9.19
N ALA A 689 10.28 17.48 -8.08
CA ALA A 689 11.24 16.84 -7.20
C ALA A 689 12.06 15.77 -7.94
N TYR A 690 11.39 14.93 -8.75
CA TYR A 690 12.06 13.92 -9.57
C TYR A 690 12.98 14.54 -10.63
N ARG A 691 12.52 15.58 -11.34
CA ARG A 691 13.38 16.34 -12.28
C ARG A 691 14.58 17.00 -11.61
N ALA A 692 14.42 17.49 -10.39
CA ALA A 692 15.55 18.02 -9.62
C ALA A 692 16.59 16.93 -9.28
N PHE A 693 16.14 15.69 -9.01
CA PHE A 693 17.02 14.55 -8.81
C PHE A 693 17.67 14.05 -10.11
N ARG A 694 16.86 13.70 -11.13
CA ARG A 694 17.34 12.99 -12.34
C ARG A 694 17.83 13.95 -13.45
N GLY A 695 17.39 15.24 -13.42
CA GLY A 695 17.65 16.23 -14.47
C GLY A 695 16.69 16.16 -15.65
N ARG A 696 15.79 15.19 -15.67
CA ARG A 696 14.76 14.95 -16.68
C ARG A 696 13.57 14.19 -16.07
N ASP A 697 12.51 14.01 -16.82
CA ASP A 697 11.46 13.06 -16.48
C ASP A 697 11.97 11.61 -16.58
N ALA A 698 11.32 10.69 -15.84
CA ALA A 698 11.65 9.27 -15.92
C ALA A 698 11.33 8.70 -17.30
N GLU A 699 12.13 7.76 -17.76
CA GLU A 699 11.97 7.09 -19.04
C GLU A 699 11.54 5.63 -18.85
N ILE A 700 10.54 5.21 -19.62
CA ILE A 700 10.03 3.85 -19.62
C ILE A 700 11.11 2.81 -19.98
N GLY A 701 12.14 3.22 -20.73
CA GLY A 701 13.23 2.34 -21.16
C GLY A 701 13.94 1.66 -20.00
N ALA A 702 14.08 2.32 -18.85
CA ALA A 702 14.66 1.74 -17.65
C ALA A 702 13.81 0.55 -17.12
N LEU A 703 12.50 0.72 -17.00
CA LEU A 703 11.59 -0.37 -16.63
C LEU A 703 11.65 -1.53 -17.62
N MET A 704 11.70 -1.23 -18.93
CA MET A 704 11.75 -2.27 -19.94
C MET A 704 13.02 -3.12 -19.83
N ARG A 705 14.19 -2.47 -19.60
CA ARG A 705 15.46 -3.17 -19.35
C ARG A 705 15.41 -4.03 -18.09
N ASP A 706 14.89 -3.48 -17.02
CA ASP A 706 14.75 -4.15 -15.72
C ASP A 706 13.89 -5.43 -15.82
N ARG A 707 12.84 -5.39 -16.62
CA ARG A 707 11.98 -6.56 -16.90
C ARG A 707 12.49 -7.48 -18.01
N GLY A 708 13.64 -7.16 -18.63
CA GLY A 708 14.19 -7.92 -19.75
C GLY A 708 13.32 -7.83 -21.01
N PHE A 709 12.61 -6.72 -21.19
CA PHE A 709 11.82 -6.43 -22.38
C PHE A 709 12.60 -5.58 -23.39
N PRO A 710 12.30 -5.68 -24.71
CA PRO A 710 12.86 -4.77 -25.69
C PRO A 710 12.40 -3.32 -25.40
N VAL A 711 13.34 -2.38 -25.46
CA VAL A 711 13.03 -0.97 -25.27
C VAL A 711 12.31 -0.45 -26.51
N PRO A 712 11.17 0.24 -26.38
CA PRO A 712 10.51 0.90 -27.49
C PRO A 712 11.43 1.95 -28.16
N ASN A 713 11.39 2.04 -29.50
CA ASN A 713 12.20 3.01 -30.25
C ASN A 713 11.66 4.43 -30.12
#